data_258e79da3cc06850eb44d972625aca6c
#
_entry.id   258e79da3cc06850eb44d972625aca6c
#
_cell.length_a   1.000
_cell.length_b   1.000
_cell.length_c   1.000
_cell.angle_alpha   90.00
_cell.angle_beta   90.00
_cell.angle_gamma   90.00
#
_symmetry.space_group_name_H-M   'P 1'
#
loop_
_entity.id
_entity.type
_entity.pdbx_description
1 polymer ?
#
loop_
_entity_poly.entity_id
_entity_poly.type
_entity_poly.pdbx_seq_one_letter_code
_entity_poly.pdbx_strand_id
1 'polypeptide(L)'
;MKKIINLLLALVLTANLAACWTEDIPEAGAARHQVTGLTATPGDEEVLLSWSMPEGWNPTDFIVYYTNTDSKTVTRRTGGLMNCTVTGLANGTQYTFYVQAVYGENISNYVGITGKPSTSRFPVTDLAAEAGDAYVTLTWSKPSTTVLSYTLSYYNEDATGDVTEQPLDKDATAITLDNLVNDKNYYFSLVANYAKGTSEAASVKAMPTQAIPYSLDRDKAAKNQPITFTFNTADYPTATDVKWTFPGDVVKQGTVVKYGLGSVGTQTVKLSATINGNVRTWNLEVEIREYVVYSTDWAQDGSNYNGFKGSCPVFSPDGKTVYIITFNKVAGLYAFDLATGSEKWRYIPAAKSNSYNMLTVNPVTGDIYYGTTGAGQFYAVTAEGQLKWTFTEAGSMQSCSPAVNASGTVVYISDATGNTFGIDASSGSKIWSYAAGAKGCGLLVLANELLVGTTSNAIFLNAETGAEIAKVALGCTMVNNTGFAVSNDKTLAYFGAKSGYIGAVNLTSRTIHGKLLAGGGNAAANDIYEPVVAPNGSVFAGSKSGEVFNVKGDLSAKNWEYAHTPSGAPLTNAFNFAHPCVDSENRFYITAGQASNVSYIFDANGSILDSWSYEGSDANQKQMGGNNYLDGVLYSAFIGSSSKNGIFVGKYVGGERASSWSTHGGDICGSCCVK
;
A
#
# COMPACT_ATOMS: atom_id res chain seq x y z
N MET A 1 -56.61 12.51 -6.37
CA MET A 1 -57.00 12.02 -7.71
C MET A 1 -56.56 10.57 -8.01
N LYS A 2 -55.37 10.08 -7.65
CA LYS A 2 -54.95 8.67 -7.91
C LYS A 2 -55.72 7.57 -7.14
N LYS A 3 -56.30 7.84 -5.99
CA LYS A 3 -57.09 6.85 -5.21
C LYS A 3 -58.53 6.66 -5.72
N ILE A 4 -59.06 7.65 -6.44
CA ILE A 4 -60.42 7.58 -6.99
C ILE A 4 -60.42 6.81 -8.32
N ILE A 5 -59.35 6.87 -9.09
CA ILE A 5 -59.22 6.16 -10.37
C ILE A 5 -59.06 4.64 -10.15
N ASN A 6 -58.39 4.20 -9.09
CA ASN A 6 -58.27 2.78 -8.79
C ASN A 6 -59.56 2.15 -8.26
N LEU A 7 -60.43 2.93 -7.63
CA LEU A 7 -61.74 2.43 -7.16
C LEU A 7 -62.76 2.30 -8.32
N LEU A 8 -62.71 3.21 -9.31
CA LEU A 8 -63.50 3.12 -10.50
C LEU A 8 -63.08 1.99 -11.46
N LEU A 9 -61.76 1.69 -11.53
CA LEU A 9 -61.25 0.58 -12.34
C LEU A 9 -61.64 -0.78 -11.73
N ALA A 10 -61.66 -0.91 -10.40
CA ALA A 10 -62.10 -2.11 -9.70
C ALA A 10 -63.63 -2.33 -9.86
N LEU A 11 -64.41 -1.27 -9.89
CA LEU A 11 -65.85 -1.37 -10.08
C LEU A 11 -66.27 -1.70 -11.54
N VAL A 12 -65.46 -1.22 -12.51
CA VAL A 12 -65.69 -1.54 -13.95
C VAL A 12 -65.27 -2.98 -14.27
N LEU A 13 -64.23 -3.52 -13.60
CA LEU A 13 -63.84 -4.92 -13.79
C LEU A 13 -64.86 -5.90 -13.18
N THR A 14 -65.53 -5.56 -12.07
CA THR A 14 -66.58 -6.40 -11.47
C THR A 14 -67.89 -6.37 -12.25
N ALA A 15 -68.20 -5.24 -12.90
CA ALA A 15 -69.39 -5.13 -13.73
C ALA A 15 -69.30 -5.87 -15.09
N ASN A 16 -68.09 -5.96 -15.68
CA ASN A 16 -67.83 -6.69 -16.92
C ASN A 16 -67.66 -8.21 -16.72
N LEU A 17 -67.42 -8.70 -15.51
CA LEU A 17 -67.42 -10.13 -15.22
C LEU A 17 -68.80 -10.70 -15.08
N ALA A 18 -69.85 -9.88 -14.87
CA ALA A 18 -71.22 -10.31 -14.83
C ALA A 18 -71.88 -10.49 -16.24
N ALA A 19 -71.24 -9.97 -17.30
CA ALA A 19 -71.76 -9.98 -18.65
C ALA A 19 -71.31 -11.16 -19.56
N CYS A 20 -70.36 -12.02 -19.02
CA CYS A 20 -69.82 -13.14 -19.81
C CYS A 20 -70.32 -14.52 -19.40
N TRP A 21 -71.47 -14.57 -18.72
CA TRP A 21 -72.13 -15.80 -18.28
C TRP A 21 -73.28 -16.11 -19.20
N THR A 22 -73.02 -16.63 -20.37
CA THR A 22 -74.07 -17.14 -21.26
C THR A 22 -73.95 -18.63 -21.43
N GLU A 23 -75.02 -19.28 -21.10
CA GLU A 23 -75.71 -20.46 -21.66
C GLU A 23 -75.30 -21.87 -21.18
N ASP A 24 -74.20 -22.14 -20.44
CA ASP A 24 -73.91 -23.51 -20.02
C ASP A 24 -73.79 -23.76 -18.51
N ILE A 25 -74.12 -22.79 -17.67
CA ILE A 25 -74.19 -22.97 -16.23
C ILE A 25 -75.62 -23.23 -15.82
N PRO A 26 -75.99 -24.42 -15.30
CA PRO A 26 -77.36 -24.73 -14.85
C PRO A 26 -77.82 -23.75 -13.76
N GLU A 27 -79.01 -23.22 -13.83
CA GLU A 27 -79.57 -22.32 -12.82
C GLU A 27 -79.60 -22.99 -11.44
N ALA A 28 -79.14 -22.28 -10.41
CA ALA A 28 -79.14 -22.77 -9.04
C ALA A 28 -80.54 -22.73 -8.40
N GLY A 29 -81.00 -23.83 -7.85
CA GLY A 29 -82.23 -23.89 -7.08
C GLY A 29 -82.05 -23.27 -5.69
N ALA A 30 -83.04 -22.38 -5.32
CA ALA A 30 -82.98 -21.55 -4.10
C ALA A 30 -82.99 -22.30 -2.73
N ALA A 31 -83.01 -23.61 -2.71
CA ALA A 31 -83.17 -24.40 -1.50
C ALA A 31 -82.16 -25.51 -1.30
N ARG A 32 -80.95 -25.33 -1.80
CA ARG A 32 -79.87 -26.32 -1.68
C ARG A 32 -78.58 -25.73 -1.03
N HIS A 33 -78.04 -26.45 -0.07
CA HIS A 33 -76.79 -25.97 0.60
C HIS A 33 -75.55 -26.02 -0.34
N GLN A 34 -74.89 -24.91 -0.41
CA GLN A 34 -73.62 -24.75 -1.14
C GLN A 34 -72.47 -25.34 -0.35
N VAL A 35 -71.34 -25.57 -0.98
CA VAL A 35 -70.06 -25.97 -0.34
C VAL A 35 -69.64 -24.94 0.62
N THR A 36 -68.91 -25.36 1.67
CA THR A 36 -68.29 -24.51 2.71
C THR A 36 -66.82 -24.78 2.79
N GLY A 37 -66.02 -23.82 3.34
CA GLY A 37 -64.60 -24.00 3.55
C GLY A 37 -63.77 -24.21 2.27
N LEU A 38 -64.30 -23.68 1.10
CA LEU A 38 -63.56 -23.80 -0.16
C LEU A 38 -62.17 -23.17 -0.05
N THR A 39 -61.13 -23.96 -0.35
CA THR A 39 -59.72 -23.56 -0.39
C THR A 39 -59.12 -23.81 -1.76
N ALA A 40 -58.09 -23.05 -2.13
CA ALA A 40 -57.36 -23.21 -3.39
C ALA A 40 -55.83 -23.23 -3.03
N THR A 41 -55.21 -24.38 -3.20
CA THR A 41 -53.79 -24.56 -2.96
C THR A 41 -53.04 -24.54 -4.29
N PRO A 42 -52.17 -23.55 -4.54
CA PRO A 42 -51.38 -23.47 -5.77
C PRO A 42 -50.38 -24.63 -5.91
N GLY A 43 -50.23 -25.14 -7.13
CA GLY A 43 -49.23 -26.08 -7.56
C GLY A 43 -48.58 -25.65 -8.89
N ASP A 44 -47.65 -26.45 -9.41
CA ASP A 44 -47.01 -26.18 -10.69
C ASP A 44 -47.94 -26.59 -11.86
N GLU A 45 -48.41 -25.57 -12.58
CA GLU A 45 -49.43 -25.69 -13.64
C GLU A 45 -50.76 -26.27 -13.16
N GLU A 46 -51.03 -26.23 -11.85
CA GLU A 46 -52.25 -26.77 -11.26
C GLU A 46 -52.69 -26.00 -10.01
N VAL A 47 -53.96 -26.18 -9.65
CA VAL A 47 -54.53 -25.73 -8.37
C VAL A 47 -55.35 -26.87 -7.79
N LEU A 48 -55.07 -27.26 -6.53
CA LEU A 48 -55.91 -28.19 -5.77
C LEU A 48 -57.00 -27.38 -5.05
N LEU A 49 -58.24 -27.66 -5.38
CA LEU A 49 -59.43 -27.17 -4.70
C LEU A 49 -59.88 -28.20 -3.66
N SER A 50 -60.24 -27.75 -2.47
CA SER A 50 -60.81 -28.60 -1.42
C SER A 50 -61.94 -27.85 -0.72
N TRP A 51 -62.96 -28.57 -0.32
CA TRP A 51 -64.14 -27.99 0.33
C TRP A 51 -64.80 -28.98 1.28
N SER A 52 -65.78 -28.52 2.00
CA SER A 52 -66.64 -29.34 2.92
C SER A 52 -68.07 -29.10 2.67
N MET A 53 -68.96 -29.96 3.18
CA MET A 53 -70.38 -29.78 3.22
C MET A 53 -70.85 -29.55 4.66
N PRO A 54 -71.91 -28.76 4.90
CA PRO A 54 -72.52 -28.67 6.20
C PRO A 54 -73.10 -30.03 6.64
N GLU A 55 -73.12 -30.28 7.93
CA GLU A 55 -73.62 -31.52 8.51
C GLU A 55 -75.09 -31.81 8.06
N GLY A 56 -75.35 -33.07 7.71
CA GLY A 56 -76.66 -33.51 7.24
C GLY A 56 -76.98 -33.31 5.77
N TRP A 57 -76.05 -32.71 5.00
CA TRP A 57 -76.24 -32.50 3.54
C TRP A 57 -75.28 -33.38 2.74
N ASN A 58 -75.89 -34.29 1.94
CA ASN A 58 -75.18 -35.29 1.16
C ASN A 58 -75.42 -35.09 -0.35
N PRO A 59 -74.67 -34.26 -1.05
CA PRO A 59 -74.73 -34.13 -2.50
C PRO A 59 -74.24 -35.41 -3.19
N THR A 60 -74.81 -35.69 -4.38
CA THR A 60 -74.45 -36.86 -5.19
C THR A 60 -73.18 -36.62 -5.99
N ASP A 61 -72.83 -35.36 -6.23
CA ASP A 61 -71.61 -34.96 -6.96
C ASP A 61 -71.35 -33.48 -6.74
N PHE A 62 -70.18 -33.00 -7.30
CA PHE A 62 -69.79 -31.58 -7.34
C PHE A 62 -69.42 -31.21 -8.77
N ILE A 63 -69.69 -29.98 -9.14
CA ILE A 63 -69.23 -29.38 -10.39
C ILE A 63 -68.26 -28.25 -10.12
N VAL A 64 -67.11 -28.30 -10.77
CA VAL A 64 -66.07 -27.25 -10.72
C VAL A 64 -65.99 -26.55 -12.06
N TYR A 65 -66.10 -25.25 -12.08
CA TYR A 65 -65.95 -24.41 -13.28
C TYR A 65 -64.72 -23.48 -13.14
N TYR A 66 -64.10 -23.20 -14.25
CA TYR A 66 -63.09 -22.13 -14.37
C TYR A 66 -62.99 -21.70 -15.84
N THR A 67 -62.50 -20.51 -16.09
CA THR A 67 -62.18 -20.02 -17.44
C THR A 67 -60.69 -20.24 -17.72
N ASN A 68 -60.35 -20.95 -18.80
CA ASN A 68 -58.97 -21.18 -19.21
C ASN A 68 -58.36 -19.93 -19.92
N THR A 69 -57.11 -20.00 -20.30
CA THR A 69 -56.38 -18.91 -21.00
C THR A 69 -57.01 -18.55 -22.36
N ASP A 70 -57.73 -19.46 -23.00
CA ASP A 70 -58.43 -19.24 -24.28
C ASP A 70 -59.84 -18.63 -24.08
N SER A 71 -60.10 -18.15 -22.87
CA SER A 71 -61.43 -17.59 -22.49
C SER A 71 -62.59 -18.57 -22.59
N LYS A 72 -62.29 -19.88 -22.53
CA LYS A 72 -63.33 -20.94 -22.56
C LYS A 72 -63.61 -21.40 -21.13
N THR A 73 -64.90 -21.55 -20.82
CA THR A 73 -65.31 -22.15 -19.57
C THR A 73 -65.08 -23.67 -19.61
N VAL A 74 -64.32 -24.14 -18.63
CA VAL A 74 -64.10 -25.58 -18.45
C VAL A 74 -64.90 -26.05 -17.25
N THR A 75 -65.56 -27.15 -17.42
CA THR A 75 -66.43 -27.77 -16.40
C THR A 75 -65.86 -29.15 -16.07
N ARG A 76 -65.79 -29.50 -14.80
CA ARG A 76 -65.40 -30.83 -14.32
C ARG A 76 -66.36 -31.33 -13.27
N ARG A 77 -66.70 -32.61 -13.34
CA ARG A 77 -67.42 -33.33 -12.27
C ARG A 77 -66.38 -34.10 -11.41
N THR A 78 -66.63 -34.13 -10.11
CA THR A 78 -65.64 -34.73 -9.19
C THR A 78 -65.93 -36.17 -8.80
N GLY A 79 -67.10 -36.70 -9.21
CA GLY A 79 -67.59 -38.05 -8.84
C GLY A 79 -67.88 -38.19 -7.34
N GLY A 80 -68.31 -37.09 -6.71
CA GLY A 80 -68.62 -37.07 -5.27
C GLY A 80 -67.41 -36.72 -4.34
N LEU A 81 -66.25 -36.53 -4.91
CA LEU A 81 -65.03 -36.13 -4.12
C LEU A 81 -65.14 -34.66 -3.74
N MET A 82 -64.80 -34.33 -2.48
CA MET A 82 -64.73 -32.96 -1.95
C MET A 82 -63.41 -32.27 -2.24
N ASN A 83 -62.74 -32.67 -3.30
CA ASN A 83 -61.55 -32.01 -3.83
C ASN A 83 -61.46 -32.21 -5.34
N CYS A 84 -60.73 -31.35 -6.00
CA CYS A 84 -60.42 -31.41 -7.42
C CYS A 84 -59.13 -30.74 -7.74
N THR A 85 -58.17 -31.47 -8.34
CA THR A 85 -56.97 -30.85 -8.91
C THR A 85 -57.25 -30.40 -10.34
N VAL A 86 -57.18 -29.10 -10.56
CA VAL A 86 -57.30 -28.52 -11.89
C VAL A 86 -55.88 -28.35 -12.46
N THR A 87 -55.58 -29.07 -13.54
CA THR A 87 -54.25 -29.12 -14.20
C THR A 87 -54.26 -28.42 -15.56
N GLY A 88 -53.09 -28.13 -16.12
CA GLY A 88 -52.92 -27.46 -17.41
C GLY A 88 -53.17 -25.95 -17.31
N LEU A 89 -52.95 -25.38 -16.17
CA LEU A 89 -53.05 -23.96 -15.91
C LEU A 89 -51.70 -23.25 -16.16
N ALA A 90 -51.78 -22.00 -16.65
CA ALA A 90 -50.57 -21.20 -16.84
C ALA A 90 -50.08 -20.65 -15.50
N ASN A 91 -48.83 -20.96 -15.13
CA ASN A 91 -48.19 -20.40 -13.94
C ASN A 91 -48.18 -18.86 -13.97
N GLY A 92 -48.38 -18.25 -12.82
CA GLY A 92 -48.42 -16.80 -12.71
C GLY A 92 -49.72 -16.14 -13.13
N THR A 93 -50.67 -16.90 -13.72
CA THR A 93 -52.01 -16.41 -14.10
C THR A 93 -53.01 -16.65 -12.98
N GLN A 94 -53.81 -15.64 -12.64
CA GLN A 94 -54.85 -15.78 -11.64
C GLN A 94 -56.11 -16.34 -12.29
N TYR A 95 -56.60 -17.46 -11.76
CA TYR A 95 -57.85 -18.09 -12.16
C TYR A 95 -58.92 -17.92 -11.07
N THR A 96 -60.19 -17.86 -11.48
CA THR A 96 -61.31 -17.93 -10.55
C THR A 96 -62.05 -19.27 -10.76
N PHE A 97 -62.12 -20.03 -9.69
CA PHE A 97 -62.80 -21.33 -9.66
C PHE A 97 -64.12 -21.20 -8.93
N TYR A 98 -65.11 -21.91 -9.40
CA TYR A 98 -66.43 -21.96 -8.80
C TYR A 98 -66.81 -23.42 -8.57
N VAL A 99 -67.44 -23.70 -7.40
CA VAL A 99 -67.81 -25.04 -7.02
C VAL A 99 -69.29 -25.02 -6.67
N GLN A 100 -70.08 -25.98 -7.22
CA GLN A 100 -71.49 -26.22 -6.90
C GLN A 100 -71.72 -27.67 -6.45
N ALA A 101 -72.53 -27.88 -5.46
CA ALA A 101 -72.98 -29.20 -5.04
C ALA A 101 -74.19 -29.67 -5.87
N VAL A 102 -74.24 -30.94 -6.26
CA VAL A 102 -75.22 -31.57 -7.08
C VAL A 102 -76.12 -32.49 -6.22
N TYR A 103 -77.45 -32.34 -6.30
CA TYR A 103 -78.41 -33.09 -5.54
C TYR A 103 -79.42 -33.73 -6.52
N GLY A 104 -79.05 -34.82 -7.17
CA GLY A 104 -79.78 -35.40 -8.25
C GLY A 104 -79.91 -34.48 -9.47
N GLU A 105 -81.15 -34.03 -9.81
CA GLU A 105 -81.39 -33.07 -10.90
C GLU A 105 -81.18 -31.59 -10.46
N ASN A 106 -80.97 -31.32 -9.18
CA ASN A 106 -80.83 -29.96 -8.64
C ASN A 106 -79.36 -29.62 -8.27
N ILE A 107 -79.04 -28.35 -8.38
CA ILE A 107 -77.72 -27.85 -8.01
C ILE A 107 -77.81 -26.71 -6.99
N SER A 108 -76.73 -26.51 -6.18
CA SER A 108 -76.65 -25.39 -5.24
C SER A 108 -76.26 -24.10 -5.95
N ASN A 109 -76.27 -22.98 -5.18
CA ASN A 109 -75.54 -21.81 -5.58
C ASN A 109 -74.01 -22.18 -5.63
N TYR A 110 -73.23 -21.47 -6.41
CA TYR A 110 -71.79 -21.64 -6.49
C TYR A 110 -71.11 -20.89 -5.37
N VAL A 111 -69.94 -21.39 -4.96
CA VAL A 111 -68.97 -20.70 -4.13
C VAL A 111 -67.68 -20.49 -4.95
N GLY A 112 -67.25 -19.27 -5.00
CA GLY A 112 -66.07 -18.90 -5.80
C GLY A 112 -64.81 -18.70 -4.95
N ILE A 113 -63.62 -19.03 -5.52
CA ILE A 113 -62.31 -18.78 -4.94
C ILE A 113 -61.33 -18.47 -6.06
N THR A 114 -60.34 -17.64 -5.77
CA THR A 114 -59.25 -17.39 -6.67
C THR A 114 -58.03 -18.23 -6.32
N GLY A 115 -57.32 -18.71 -7.34
CA GLY A 115 -56.05 -19.43 -7.21
C GLY A 115 -55.09 -19.01 -8.30
N LYS A 116 -53.80 -18.95 -7.97
CA LYS A 116 -52.76 -18.57 -8.90
C LYS A 116 -51.70 -19.68 -8.92
N PRO A 117 -51.70 -20.55 -9.93
CA PRO A 117 -50.63 -21.55 -10.05
C PRO A 117 -49.24 -20.90 -10.04
N SER A 118 -48.30 -21.55 -9.43
CA SER A 118 -46.93 -21.07 -9.36
C SER A 118 -45.95 -22.21 -9.66
N THR A 119 -44.91 -21.89 -10.37
CA THR A 119 -43.90 -22.91 -10.65
C THR A 119 -43.28 -23.41 -9.35
N SER A 120 -43.07 -24.71 -9.25
CA SER A 120 -42.21 -25.35 -8.25
C SER A 120 -40.80 -25.65 -8.81
N ARG A 121 -40.56 -25.26 -10.05
CA ARG A 121 -39.33 -25.45 -10.76
C ARG A 121 -38.43 -24.24 -10.55
N PHE A 122 -37.93 -24.04 -9.32
CA PHE A 122 -37.08 -22.92 -8.97
C PHE A 122 -35.66 -23.13 -9.51
N PRO A 123 -35.02 -22.09 -10.07
CA PRO A 123 -33.61 -22.15 -10.43
C PRO A 123 -32.72 -22.27 -9.18
N VAL A 124 -31.46 -22.64 -9.35
CA VAL A 124 -30.44 -22.48 -8.34
C VAL A 124 -30.24 -21.00 -8.02
N THR A 125 -29.89 -20.69 -6.79
CA THR A 125 -29.53 -19.33 -6.40
C THR A 125 -28.04 -19.25 -6.06
N ASP A 126 -27.52 -18.04 -5.94
CA ASP A 126 -26.14 -17.75 -5.55
C ASP A 126 -25.09 -18.46 -6.43
N LEU A 127 -25.42 -18.69 -7.72
CA LEU A 127 -24.46 -19.27 -8.65
C LEU A 127 -23.27 -18.33 -8.80
N ALA A 128 -22.11 -18.81 -8.32
CA ALA A 128 -20.85 -18.11 -8.37
C ALA A 128 -19.81 -18.93 -9.10
N ALA A 129 -18.82 -18.26 -9.70
CA ALA A 129 -17.69 -18.89 -10.38
C ALA A 129 -16.39 -18.30 -9.87
N GLU A 130 -15.47 -19.16 -9.41
CA GLU A 130 -14.12 -18.82 -9.04
C GLU A 130 -13.16 -19.41 -10.08
N ALA A 131 -12.42 -18.53 -10.77
CA ALA A 131 -11.49 -18.92 -11.81
C ALA A 131 -10.07 -19.08 -11.25
N GLY A 132 -9.34 -20.09 -11.75
CA GLY A 132 -7.95 -20.32 -11.46
C GLY A 132 -7.14 -20.65 -12.73
N ASP A 133 -5.95 -21.22 -12.58
CA ASP A 133 -5.08 -21.60 -13.70
C ASP A 133 -5.63 -22.85 -14.42
N ALA A 134 -6.26 -22.64 -15.56
CA ALA A 134 -6.91 -23.63 -16.39
C ALA A 134 -8.08 -24.37 -15.72
N TYR A 135 -8.72 -23.77 -14.71
CA TYR A 135 -9.93 -24.31 -14.09
C TYR A 135 -10.92 -23.21 -13.68
N VAL A 136 -12.18 -23.63 -13.47
CA VAL A 136 -13.21 -22.82 -12.83
C VAL A 136 -13.97 -23.70 -11.84
N THR A 137 -14.13 -23.23 -10.61
CA THR A 137 -15.00 -23.83 -9.61
C THR A 137 -16.32 -23.07 -9.58
N LEU A 138 -17.43 -23.77 -9.83
CA LEU A 138 -18.78 -23.24 -9.68
C LEU A 138 -19.34 -23.68 -8.33
N THR A 139 -20.06 -22.77 -7.67
CA THR A 139 -20.80 -23.02 -6.43
C THR A 139 -22.19 -22.45 -6.53
N TRP A 140 -23.19 -23.09 -5.88
CA TRP A 140 -24.57 -22.62 -5.87
C TRP A 140 -25.33 -23.09 -4.64
N SER A 141 -26.45 -22.41 -4.37
CA SER A 141 -27.43 -22.81 -3.37
C SER A 141 -28.53 -23.64 -4.01
N LYS A 142 -28.95 -24.74 -3.37
CA LYS A 142 -30.05 -25.61 -3.85
C LYS A 142 -31.36 -24.89 -3.82
N PRO A 143 -32.24 -25.15 -4.79
CA PRO A 143 -33.62 -24.70 -4.72
C PRO A 143 -34.35 -25.27 -3.49
N SER A 144 -35.40 -24.61 -3.06
CA SER A 144 -36.25 -25.02 -1.92
C SER A 144 -37.12 -26.26 -2.20
N THR A 145 -37.29 -26.65 -3.48
CA THR A 145 -38.03 -27.82 -3.93
C THR A 145 -37.10 -28.97 -4.29
N THR A 146 -37.60 -30.20 -4.22
CA THR A 146 -36.79 -31.40 -4.50
C THR A 146 -36.40 -31.46 -5.97
N VAL A 147 -35.10 -31.41 -6.22
CA VAL A 147 -34.48 -31.52 -7.54
C VAL A 147 -34.13 -32.99 -7.83
N LEU A 148 -34.26 -33.43 -9.08
CA LEU A 148 -33.86 -34.78 -9.53
C LEU A 148 -32.37 -34.83 -9.94
N SER A 149 -31.88 -33.78 -10.59
CA SER A 149 -30.48 -33.61 -11.04
C SER A 149 -30.27 -32.18 -11.48
N TYR A 150 -29.04 -31.84 -11.84
CA TYR A 150 -28.73 -30.60 -12.53
C TYR A 150 -28.13 -30.91 -13.92
N THR A 151 -28.26 -29.97 -14.84
CA THR A 151 -27.55 -29.95 -16.12
C THR A 151 -26.73 -28.67 -16.20
N LEU A 152 -25.41 -28.83 -16.23
CA LEU A 152 -24.46 -27.75 -16.49
C LEU A 152 -24.13 -27.72 -17.97
N SER A 153 -24.34 -26.59 -18.61
CA SER A 153 -23.91 -26.32 -19.99
C SER A 153 -22.88 -25.23 -19.99
N TYR A 154 -21.79 -25.38 -20.74
CA TYR A 154 -20.76 -24.35 -20.85
C TYR A 154 -20.04 -24.36 -22.21
N TYR A 155 -19.52 -23.21 -22.57
CA TYR A 155 -18.71 -22.99 -23.78
C TYR A 155 -17.76 -21.82 -23.55
N ASN A 156 -16.69 -21.71 -24.35
CA ASN A 156 -15.83 -20.54 -24.37
C ASN A 156 -16.19 -19.57 -25.51
N GLU A 157 -15.69 -18.35 -25.45
CA GLU A 157 -16.02 -17.29 -26.40
C GLU A 157 -15.63 -17.57 -27.86
N ASP A 158 -14.62 -18.44 -28.10
CA ASP A 158 -14.17 -18.82 -29.44
C ASP A 158 -15.00 -19.99 -30.02
N ALA A 159 -15.73 -20.71 -29.19
CA ALA A 159 -16.43 -21.94 -29.52
C ALA A 159 -17.93 -21.88 -29.11
N THR A 160 -18.60 -20.79 -29.45
CA THR A 160 -20.02 -20.56 -29.07
C THR A 160 -21.00 -21.59 -29.62
N GLY A 161 -20.60 -22.37 -30.65
CA GLY A 161 -21.40 -23.48 -31.22
C GLY A 161 -21.12 -24.83 -30.56
N ASP A 162 -20.06 -24.99 -29.80
CA ASP A 162 -19.63 -26.24 -29.16
C ASP A 162 -19.95 -26.22 -27.67
N VAL A 163 -21.22 -26.35 -27.33
CA VAL A 163 -21.68 -26.40 -25.94
C VAL A 163 -21.39 -27.78 -25.36
N THR A 164 -20.65 -27.79 -24.26
CA THR A 164 -20.45 -29.02 -23.46
C THR A 164 -21.55 -29.09 -22.41
N GLU A 165 -22.22 -30.23 -22.34
CA GLU A 165 -23.22 -30.51 -21.31
C GLU A 165 -22.74 -31.57 -20.36
N GLN A 166 -22.92 -31.31 -19.05
CA GLN A 166 -22.55 -32.22 -17.98
C GLN A 166 -23.69 -32.41 -16.99
N PRO A 167 -24.20 -33.64 -16.80
CA PRO A 167 -25.16 -33.94 -15.77
C PRO A 167 -24.48 -33.96 -14.39
N LEU A 168 -25.18 -33.40 -13.38
CA LEU A 168 -24.72 -33.37 -12.01
C LEU A 168 -25.72 -33.99 -11.06
N ASP A 169 -25.27 -34.57 -9.98
CA ASP A 169 -26.09 -35.19 -8.95
C ASP A 169 -26.99 -34.15 -8.26
N LYS A 170 -28.20 -34.58 -7.85
CA LYS A 170 -29.19 -33.77 -7.11
C LYS A 170 -28.62 -33.12 -5.81
N ASP A 171 -27.60 -33.74 -5.26
CA ASP A 171 -26.99 -33.28 -4.01
C ASP A 171 -25.78 -32.36 -4.24
N ALA A 172 -25.35 -32.17 -5.48
CA ALA A 172 -24.25 -31.27 -5.81
C ALA A 172 -24.58 -29.80 -5.47
N THR A 173 -23.59 -29.11 -4.92
CA THR A 173 -23.60 -27.66 -4.67
C THR A 173 -22.35 -26.98 -5.19
N ALA A 174 -21.42 -27.75 -5.76
CA ALA A 174 -20.21 -27.26 -6.37
C ALA A 174 -19.71 -28.24 -7.44
N ILE A 175 -18.92 -27.72 -8.39
CA ILE A 175 -18.15 -28.50 -9.35
C ILE A 175 -16.91 -27.72 -9.76
N THR A 176 -15.77 -28.40 -9.91
CA THR A 176 -14.59 -27.85 -10.54
C THR A 176 -14.43 -28.42 -11.94
N LEU A 177 -14.25 -27.55 -12.91
CA LEU A 177 -14.02 -27.88 -14.31
C LEU A 177 -12.55 -27.60 -14.62
N ASP A 178 -11.79 -28.62 -14.92
CA ASP A 178 -10.36 -28.56 -15.21
C ASP A 178 -10.07 -28.55 -16.72
N ASN A 179 -8.81 -28.27 -17.08
CA ASN A 179 -8.31 -28.25 -18.45
C ASN A 179 -9.00 -27.20 -19.33
N LEU A 180 -9.46 -26.12 -18.76
CA LEU A 180 -9.97 -24.97 -19.50
C LEU A 180 -8.81 -24.18 -20.08
N VAL A 181 -9.10 -23.43 -21.15
CA VAL A 181 -8.08 -22.56 -21.79
C VAL A 181 -8.02 -21.25 -21.03
N ASN A 182 -6.81 -20.88 -20.56
CA ASN A 182 -6.61 -19.59 -19.89
C ASN A 182 -6.84 -18.41 -20.85
N ASP A 183 -7.19 -17.26 -20.30
CA ASP A 183 -7.42 -16.00 -20.98
C ASP A 183 -8.58 -16.04 -22.01
N LYS A 184 -9.53 -16.98 -21.78
CA LYS A 184 -10.78 -17.09 -22.53
C LYS A 184 -11.99 -16.98 -21.61
N ASN A 185 -12.99 -16.21 -22.01
CA ASN A 185 -14.24 -16.16 -21.27
C ASN A 185 -15.05 -17.44 -21.49
N TYR A 186 -15.38 -18.12 -20.40
CA TYR A 186 -16.33 -19.23 -20.38
C TYR A 186 -17.66 -18.75 -19.86
N TYR A 187 -18.73 -19.23 -20.48
CA TYR A 187 -20.12 -18.96 -20.13
C TYR A 187 -20.72 -20.24 -19.61
N PHE A 188 -21.21 -20.20 -18.39
CA PHE A 188 -21.79 -21.34 -17.67
C PHE A 188 -23.28 -21.11 -17.48
N SER A 189 -24.07 -22.14 -17.69
CA SER A 189 -25.52 -22.16 -17.51
C SER A 189 -25.91 -23.40 -16.73
N LEU A 190 -26.56 -23.23 -15.59
CA LEU A 190 -26.97 -24.33 -14.71
C LEU A 190 -28.47 -24.37 -14.58
N VAL A 191 -29.05 -25.50 -14.91
CA VAL A 191 -30.49 -25.78 -14.86
C VAL A 191 -30.77 -26.89 -13.85
N ALA A 192 -31.77 -26.70 -13.02
CA ALA A 192 -32.30 -27.75 -12.11
C ALA A 192 -33.40 -28.57 -12.82
N ASN A 193 -33.27 -29.89 -12.78
CA ASN A 193 -34.20 -30.84 -13.42
C ASN A 193 -35.22 -31.34 -12.40
N TYR A 194 -36.49 -31.28 -12.74
CA TYR A 194 -37.64 -31.68 -11.94
C TYR A 194 -38.47 -32.72 -12.65
N ALA A 195 -39.36 -33.39 -11.95
CA ALA A 195 -40.27 -34.40 -12.54
C ALA A 195 -41.17 -33.86 -13.67
N LYS A 196 -41.50 -32.56 -13.63
CA LYS A 196 -42.32 -31.89 -14.62
C LYS A 196 -41.56 -30.98 -15.58
N GLY A 197 -40.23 -31.11 -15.70
CA GLY A 197 -39.40 -30.30 -16.59
C GLY A 197 -38.22 -29.63 -15.88
N THR A 198 -37.73 -28.53 -16.44
CA THR A 198 -36.54 -27.85 -15.97
C THR A 198 -36.87 -26.47 -15.40
N SER A 199 -35.97 -25.95 -14.58
CA SER A 199 -36.03 -24.55 -14.13
C SER A 199 -35.62 -23.57 -15.25
N GLU A 200 -35.80 -22.30 -15.00
CA GLU A 200 -35.01 -21.26 -15.66
C GLU A 200 -33.51 -21.52 -15.41
N ALA A 201 -32.67 -21.08 -16.34
CA ALA A 201 -31.23 -21.22 -16.24
C ALA A 201 -30.62 -20.11 -15.35
N ALA A 202 -29.84 -20.48 -14.39
CA ALA A 202 -28.90 -19.56 -13.73
C ALA A 202 -27.62 -19.51 -14.55
N SER A 203 -27.07 -18.32 -14.79
CA SER A 203 -25.88 -18.15 -15.62
C SER A 203 -24.81 -17.31 -14.95
N VAL A 204 -23.56 -17.67 -15.19
CA VAL A 204 -22.37 -16.94 -14.73
C VAL A 204 -21.29 -17.07 -15.77
N LYS A 205 -20.36 -16.11 -15.79
CA LYS A 205 -19.17 -16.19 -16.63
C LYS A 205 -17.90 -16.12 -15.78
N ALA A 206 -16.84 -16.75 -16.22
CA ALA A 206 -15.52 -16.66 -15.62
C ALA A 206 -14.44 -16.82 -16.70
N MET A 207 -13.29 -16.26 -16.44
CA MET A 207 -12.12 -16.35 -17.32
C MET A 207 -10.99 -17.00 -16.52
N PRO A 208 -10.67 -18.28 -16.77
CA PRO A 208 -9.46 -18.87 -16.22
C PRO A 208 -8.26 -18.03 -16.61
N THR A 209 -7.37 -17.77 -15.66
CA THR A 209 -6.15 -17.01 -15.92
C THR A 209 -4.98 -17.77 -15.35
N GLN A 210 -3.87 -17.75 -16.08
CA GLN A 210 -2.65 -18.30 -15.51
C GLN A 210 -2.26 -17.45 -14.30
N ALA A 211 -2.33 -18.02 -13.12
CA ALA A 211 -1.83 -17.36 -11.92
C ALA A 211 -0.34 -17.10 -12.09
N ILE A 212 0.10 -15.88 -11.77
CA ILE A 212 1.51 -15.54 -11.72
C ILE A 212 2.09 -16.25 -10.49
N PRO A 213 2.92 -17.31 -10.67
CA PRO A 213 3.34 -18.16 -9.55
C PRO A 213 4.47 -17.54 -8.73
N TYR A 214 4.75 -16.27 -8.92
CA TYR A 214 5.87 -15.60 -8.29
C TYR A 214 5.54 -14.18 -7.87
N SER A 215 6.34 -13.69 -6.92
CA SER A 215 6.40 -12.27 -6.57
C SER A 215 7.87 -11.83 -6.43
N LEU A 216 8.11 -10.55 -6.60
CA LEU A 216 9.39 -9.90 -6.37
C LEU A 216 9.23 -8.93 -5.19
N ASP A 217 10.31 -8.74 -4.41
CA ASP A 217 10.31 -7.76 -3.31
C ASP A 217 10.45 -6.31 -3.82
N ARG A 218 10.70 -6.13 -5.12
CA ARG A 218 10.81 -4.82 -5.78
C ARG A 218 10.59 -4.89 -7.28
N ASP A 219 9.98 -3.86 -7.85
CA ASP A 219 9.72 -3.76 -9.29
C ASP A 219 10.91 -3.15 -10.05
N LYS A 220 11.74 -2.37 -9.35
CA LYS A 220 12.91 -1.69 -9.92
C LYS A 220 14.13 -1.97 -9.06
N ALA A 221 15.23 -2.32 -9.70
CA ALA A 221 16.47 -2.58 -9.02
C ALA A 221 17.63 -1.88 -9.71
N ALA A 222 18.62 -1.47 -8.91
CA ALA A 222 19.92 -1.07 -9.44
C ALA A 222 20.74 -2.30 -9.81
N LYS A 223 21.69 -2.12 -10.73
CA LYS A 223 22.67 -3.14 -11.11
C LYS A 223 23.31 -3.80 -9.89
N ASN A 224 23.32 -5.13 -9.86
CA ASN A 224 23.81 -5.98 -8.78
C ASN A 224 23.00 -5.89 -7.47
N GLN A 225 21.97 -5.08 -7.36
CA GLN A 225 21.11 -5.03 -6.19
C GLN A 225 20.36 -6.36 -6.04
N PRO A 226 20.44 -7.04 -4.90
CA PRO A 226 19.72 -8.28 -4.68
C PRO A 226 18.21 -8.07 -4.75
N ILE A 227 17.54 -8.88 -5.54
CA ILE A 227 16.09 -9.01 -5.64
C ILE A 227 15.70 -10.32 -5.00
N THR A 228 14.67 -10.33 -4.20
CA THR A 228 14.09 -11.56 -3.66
C THR A 228 13.02 -12.07 -4.61
N PHE A 229 13.26 -13.22 -5.21
CA PHE A 229 12.35 -13.95 -6.07
C PHE A 229 11.62 -14.99 -5.21
N THR A 230 10.30 -14.90 -5.12
CA THR A 230 9.49 -15.81 -4.31
C THR A 230 8.52 -16.58 -5.20
N PHE A 231 8.52 -17.91 -5.13
CA PHE A 231 7.52 -18.77 -5.74
C PHE A 231 6.30 -18.89 -4.83
N ASN A 232 5.11 -18.71 -5.36
CA ASN A 232 3.88 -18.75 -4.59
C ASN A 232 3.44 -20.19 -4.33
N THR A 233 3.86 -20.76 -3.19
CA THR A 233 3.52 -22.12 -2.79
C THR A 233 2.06 -22.27 -2.37
N ALA A 234 1.34 -21.19 -2.06
CA ALA A 234 -0.07 -21.25 -1.68
C ALA A 234 -0.95 -21.65 -2.87
N ASP A 235 -0.68 -21.10 -4.06
CA ASP A 235 -1.42 -21.44 -5.27
C ASP A 235 -0.95 -22.77 -5.90
N TYR A 236 0.26 -23.21 -5.56
CA TYR A 236 0.87 -24.44 -6.09
C TYR A 236 1.45 -25.31 -4.98
N PRO A 237 0.62 -25.86 -4.06
CA PRO A 237 1.11 -26.58 -2.87
C PRO A 237 1.80 -27.91 -3.20
N THR A 238 1.57 -28.47 -4.40
CA THR A 238 2.20 -29.72 -4.86
C THR A 238 3.45 -29.49 -5.71
N ALA A 239 3.89 -28.24 -5.88
CA ALA A 239 5.05 -27.93 -6.70
C ALA A 239 6.35 -28.46 -6.10
N THR A 240 7.17 -29.05 -6.96
CA THR A 240 8.52 -29.53 -6.65
C THR A 240 9.52 -28.96 -7.67
N ASP A 241 10.82 -29.15 -7.40
CA ASP A 241 11.90 -28.74 -8.33
C ASP A 241 11.84 -27.27 -8.79
N VAL A 242 11.50 -26.36 -7.87
CA VAL A 242 11.46 -24.92 -8.17
C VAL A 242 12.87 -24.43 -8.47
N LYS A 243 13.07 -23.89 -9.67
CA LYS A 243 14.38 -23.42 -10.19
C LYS A 243 14.21 -22.04 -10.85
N TRP A 244 15.16 -21.16 -10.55
CA TRP A 244 15.29 -19.84 -11.16
C TRP A 244 16.56 -19.86 -12.01
N THR A 245 16.43 -19.57 -13.31
CA THR A 245 17.56 -19.45 -14.20
C THR A 245 17.73 -17.98 -14.58
N PHE A 246 18.87 -17.43 -14.20
CA PHE A 246 19.26 -16.03 -14.41
C PHE A 246 20.10 -15.87 -15.68
N PRO A 247 20.29 -14.66 -16.21
CA PRO A 247 21.19 -14.41 -17.32
C PRO A 247 22.58 -15.00 -17.10
N GLY A 248 23.16 -15.58 -18.17
CA GLY A 248 24.40 -16.35 -18.10
C GLY A 248 24.22 -17.76 -17.57
N ASP A 249 23.00 -18.33 -17.68
CA ASP A 249 22.64 -19.70 -17.28
C ASP A 249 22.93 -20.05 -15.81
N VAL A 250 22.91 -19.02 -14.94
CA VAL A 250 23.08 -19.20 -13.50
C VAL A 250 21.81 -19.75 -12.89
N VAL A 251 21.85 -21.00 -12.38
CA VAL A 251 20.68 -21.66 -11.79
C VAL A 251 20.73 -21.59 -10.27
N LYS A 252 19.62 -21.20 -9.65
CA LYS A 252 19.37 -21.29 -8.20
C LYS A 252 18.11 -22.10 -7.94
N GLN A 253 18.14 -22.94 -6.90
CA GLN A 253 17.00 -23.76 -6.48
C GLN A 253 16.37 -23.21 -5.21
N GLY A 254 15.05 -23.34 -5.10
CA GLY A 254 14.27 -22.97 -3.92
C GLY A 254 13.08 -22.10 -4.23
N THR A 255 12.14 -22.08 -3.30
CA THR A 255 10.93 -21.26 -3.37
C THR A 255 11.20 -19.79 -3.07
N VAL A 256 12.31 -19.47 -2.40
CA VAL A 256 12.79 -18.10 -2.14
C VAL A 256 14.26 -18.05 -2.51
N VAL A 257 14.60 -17.14 -3.45
CA VAL A 257 15.99 -16.95 -3.93
C VAL A 257 16.31 -15.46 -3.96
N LYS A 258 17.47 -15.09 -3.43
CA LYS A 258 18.05 -13.74 -3.59
C LYS A 258 19.13 -13.74 -4.67
N TYR A 259 19.02 -12.82 -5.64
CA TYR A 259 20.01 -12.69 -6.70
C TYR A 259 20.07 -11.26 -7.25
N GLY A 260 21.28 -10.77 -7.51
CA GLY A 260 21.54 -9.46 -8.13
C GLY A 260 21.85 -9.61 -9.62
N LEU A 261 21.12 -8.91 -10.46
CA LEU A 261 21.30 -8.92 -11.92
C LEU A 261 22.39 -7.90 -12.31
N GLY A 262 23.42 -8.38 -13.03
CA GLY A 262 24.66 -7.63 -13.29
C GLY A 262 24.65 -6.77 -14.56
N SER A 263 23.59 -6.76 -15.36
CA SER A 263 23.50 -5.97 -16.60
C SER A 263 22.32 -5.01 -16.55
N VAL A 264 22.53 -3.80 -17.04
CA VAL A 264 21.48 -2.77 -17.18
C VAL A 264 20.56 -3.11 -18.33
N GLY A 265 19.30 -2.72 -18.25
CA GLY A 265 18.22 -3.00 -19.20
C GLY A 265 17.27 -4.08 -18.73
N THR A 266 16.35 -4.46 -19.60
CA THR A 266 15.42 -5.56 -19.30
C THR A 266 16.17 -6.89 -19.31
N GLN A 267 16.07 -7.62 -18.20
CA GLN A 267 16.70 -8.92 -17.97
C GLN A 267 15.61 -9.98 -17.85
N THR A 268 15.73 -11.06 -18.62
CA THR A 268 14.79 -12.19 -18.54
C THR A 268 15.29 -13.20 -17.51
N VAL A 269 14.45 -13.50 -16.53
CA VAL A 269 14.65 -14.58 -15.55
C VAL A 269 13.64 -15.68 -15.84
N LYS A 270 14.09 -16.93 -15.94
CA LYS A 270 13.23 -18.08 -16.18
C LYS A 270 12.96 -18.81 -14.88
N LEU A 271 11.69 -18.94 -14.51
CA LEU A 271 11.23 -19.79 -13.43
C LEU A 271 10.78 -21.14 -14.02
N SER A 272 11.13 -22.23 -13.39
CA SER A 272 10.57 -23.56 -13.69
C SER A 272 10.20 -24.30 -12.42
N ALA A 273 9.10 -25.05 -12.44
CA ALA A 273 8.66 -25.90 -11.35
C ALA A 273 7.94 -27.14 -11.91
N THR A 274 8.02 -28.27 -11.20
CA THR A 274 7.24 -29.47 -11.52
C THR A 274 5.93 -29.43 -10.73
N ILE A 275 4.80 -29.36 -11.45
CA ILE A 275 3.44 -29.25 -10.90
C ILE A 275 2.64 -30.45 -11.42
N ASN A 276 2.10 -31.26 -10.54
CA ASN A 276 1.34 -32.48 -10.89
C ASN A 276 2.10 -33.38 -11.88
N GLY A 277 3.43 -33.52 -11.69
CA GLY A 277 4.29 -34.33 -12.54
C GLY A 277 4.73 -33.68 -13.87
N ASN A 278 4.24 -32.50 -14.19
CA ASN A 278 4.60 -31.78 -15.41
C ASN A 278 5.50 -30.57 -15.09
N VAL A 279 6.54 -30.38 -15.88
CA VAL A 279 7.41 -29.21 -15.78
C VAL A 279 6.73 -28.02 -16.43
N ARG A 280 6.46 -26.97 -15.68
CA ARG A 280 5.97 -25.68 -16.16
C ARG A 280 7.08 -24.63 -16.09
N THR A 281 7.04 -23.64 -16.98
CA THR A 281 8.03 -22.57 -17.04
C THR A 281 7.36 -21.22 -17.28
N TRP A 282 7.94 -20.17 -16.66
CA TRP A 282 7.52 -18.77 -16.81
C TRP A 282 8.74 -17.90 -17.06
N ASN A 283 8.60 -16.89 -17.88
CA ASN A 283 9.62 -15.87 -18.10
C ASN A 283 9.20 -14.59 -17.41
N LEU A 284 10.12 -14.04 -16.63
CA LEU A 284 9.95 -12.80 -15.90
C LEU A 284 10.85 -11.75 -16.54
N GLU A 285 10.29 -10.61 -16.89
CA GLU A 285 11.06 -9.45 -17.34
C GLU A 285 11.33 -8.54 -16.14
N VAL A 286 12.61 -8.30 -15.83
CA VAL A 286 13.06 -7.47 -14.73
C VAL A 286 13.85 -6.29 -15.26
N GLU A 287 13.43 -5.06 -14.95
CA GLU A 287 14.12 -3.86 -15.39
C GLU A 287 15.26 -3.50 -14.42
N ILE A 288 16.49 -3.50 -14.91
CA ILE A 288 17.70 -3.15 -14.14
C ILE A 288 18.25 -1.83 -14.66
N ARG A 289 18.58 -0.93 -13.74
CA ARG A 289 19.13 0.38 -14.01
C ARG A 289 20.49 0.55 -13.35
N GLU A 290 21.33 1.48 -13.81
CA GLU A 290 22.58 1.80 -13.13
C GLU A 290 22.32 2.34 -11.71
N TYR A 291 21.23 3.09 -11.54
CA TYR A 291 20.68 3.56 -10.27
C TYR A 291 19.15 3.72 -10.40
N VAL A 292 18.44 3.64 -9.28
CA VAL A 292 16.99 3.89 -9.22
C VAL A 292 16.77 5.39 -9.06
N VAL A 293 15.97 6.00 -9.94
CA VAL A 293 15.51 7.38 -9.83
C VAL A 293 14.17 7.37 -9.12
N TYR A 294 14.10 8.04 -7.95
CA TYR A 294 12.87 8.12 -7.17
C TYR A 294 11.95 9.23 -7.67
N SER A 295 12.47 10.43 -7.90
CA SER A 295 11.69 11.52 -8.48
C SER A 295 12.56 12.60 -9.11
N THR A 296 12.00 13.26 -10.12
CA THR A 296 12.44 14.53 -10.71
C THR A 296 11.31 15.55 -10.70
N ASP A 297 10.12 15.20 -10.18
CA ASP A 297 8.93 16.05 -10.12
C ASP A 297 8.73 16.58 -8.70
N TRP A 298 9.21 17.81 -8.48
CA TRP A 298 9.14 18.51 -7.20
C TRP A 298 8.18 19.68 -7.32
N ALA A 299 7.42 19.95 -6.25
CA ALA A 299 6.54 21.10 -6.17
C ALA A 299 7.31 22.39 -6.45
N GLN A 300 6.83 23.17 -7.39
CA GLN A 300 7.46 24.37 -7.92
C GLN A 300 6.81 25.63 -7.37
N ASP A 301 7.63 26.66 -7.14
CA ASP A 301 7.15 28.00 -6.77
C ASP A 301 7.64 29.10 -7.73
N GLY A 302 8.24 28.69 -8.86
CA GLY A 302 8.84 29.58 -9.84
C GLY A 302 10.23 30.11 -9.42
N SER A 303 10.85 29.56 -8.35
CA SER A 303 12.23 29.89 -7.98
C SER A 303 13.23 29.13 -8.85
N ASN A 304 14.41 29.74 -9.04
CA ASN A 304 15.47 29.17 -9.88
C ASN A 304 16.25 27.99 -9.27
N TYR A 305 15.82 27.48 -8.10
CA TYR A 305 16.50 26.40 -7.38
C TYR A 305 15.49 25.34 -6.99
N ASN A 306 15.43 24.30 -7.80
CA ASN A 306 14.55 23.16 -7.56
C ASN A 306 15.38 21.96 -7.10
N GLY A 307 15.18 21.50 -5.87
CA GLY A 307 15.86 20.29 -5.38
C GLY A 307 16.28 20.40 -3.91
N PHE A 308 17.48 19.98 -3.58
CA PHE A 308 17.90 19.68 -2.22
C PHE A 308 19.09 20.52 -1.81
N LYS A 309 19.08 21.08 -0.60
CA LYS A 309 20.20 21.78 -0.01
C LYS A 309 20.24 21.54 1.48
N GLY A 310 21.32 20.87 1.94
CA GLY A 310 21.50 20.54 3.35
C GLY A 310 20.54 19.46 3.87
N SER A 311 19.79 18.80 3.00
CA SER A 311 18.88 17.72 3.36
C SER A 311 19.52 16.36 3.10
N CYS A 312 19.47 15.47 4.09
CA CYS A 312 19.80 14.05 3.92
C CYS A 312 18.54 13.23 3.77
N PRO A 313 18.55 12.18 2.96
CA PRO A 313 17.50 11.16 3.00
C PRO A 313 17.46 10.50 4.39
N VAL A 314 16.28 10.25 4.92
CA VAL A 314 16.08 9.57 6.22
C VAL A 314 15.00 8.51 6.04
N PHE A 315 15.06 7.41 6.78
CA PHE A 315 14.19 6.26 6.56
C PHE A 315 13.15 6.12 7.67
N SER A 316 12.05 5.44 7.33
CA SER A 316 11.09 4.95 8.33
C SER A 316 11.75 3.93 9.27
N PRO A 317 11.22 3.73 10.48
CA PRO A 317 11.76 2.77 11.43
C PRO A 317 11.83 1.32 10.92
N ASP A 318 10.94 0.95 10.01
CA ASP A 318 10.90 -0.37 9.36
C ASP A 318 11.80 -0.47 8.11
N GLY A 319 12.47 0.61 7.73
CA GLY A 319 13.36 0.66 6.57
C GLY A 319 12.68 0.52 5.21
N LYS A 320 11.35 0.72 5.11
CA LYS A 320 10.61 0.54 3.85
C LYS A 320 10.28 1.85 3.13
N THR A 321 10.37 2.97 3.81
CA THR A 321 10.07 4.29 3.25
C THR A 321 11.27 5.21 3.44
N VAL A 322 11.62 5.97 2.40
CA VAL A 322 12.60 7.05 2.50
C VAL A 322 11.89 8.40 2.42
N TYR A 323 12.31 9.31 3.28
CA TYR A 323 11.80 10.67 3.36
C TYR A 323 12.88 11.67 2.96
N ILE A 324 12.49 12.73 2.25
CA ILE A 324 13.38 13.82 1.87
C ILE A 324 12.63 15.15 1.80
N ILE A 325 13.32 16.25 2.11
CA ILE A 325 12.77 17.62 2.04
C ILE A 325 13.43 18.37 0.91
N THR A 326 12.64 19.11 0.13
CA THR A 326 13.15 20.03 -0.89
C THR A 326 13.57 21.36 -0.29
N PHE A 327 14.59 22.00 -0.90
CA PHE A 327 15.14 23.26 -0.47
C PHE A 327 14.33 24.47 -0.93
N ASN A 328 13.64 24.41 -2.07
CA ASN A 328 12.94 25.53 -2.66
C ASN A 328 11.93 26.18 -1.68
N LYS A 329 11.43 27.38 -1.99
CA LYS A 329 10.48 28.13 -1.14
C LYS A 329 9.21 27.35 -0.72
N VAL A 330 9.03 26.17 -1.24
CA VAL A 330 7.90 25.30 -0.91
C VAL A 330 8.22 24.36 0.26
N ALA A 331 9.50 24.01 0.49
CA ALA A 331 9.96 23.08 1.52
C ALA A 331 9.10 21.80 1.62
N GLY A 332 8.79 21.19 0.47
CA GLY A 332 7.96 19.99 0.42
C GLY A 332 8.66 18.78 1.03
N LEU A 333 7.94 18.04 1.86
CA LEU A 333 8.35 16.72 2.38
C LEU A 333 7.76 15.64 1.48
N TYR A 334 8.60 14.70 1.06
CA TYR A 334 8.24 13.61 0.14
C TYR A 334 8.58 12.26 0.77
N ALA A 335 7.71 11.29 0.55
CA ALA A 335 7.90 9.91 0.96
C ALA A 335 7.88 8.97 -0.25
N PHE A 336 8.88 8.09 -0.34
CA PHE A 336 8.98 7.10 -1.42
C PHE A 336 9.06 5.69 -0.84
N ASP A 337 8.40 4.77 -1.50
CA ASP A 337 8.52 3.34 -1.23
C ASP A 337 9.86 2.83 -1.77
N LEU A 338 10.64 2.16 -0.92
CA LEU A 338 11.98 1.69 -1.30
C LEU A 338 11.97 0.47 -2.21
N ALA A 339 10.90 -0.33 -2.19
CA ALA A 339 10.78 -1.51 -3.03
C ALA A 339 10.39 -1.14 -4.47
N THR A 340 9.40 -0.26 -4.62
CA THR A 340 8.85 0.13 -5.92
C THR A 340 9.49 1.39 -6.50
N GLY A 341 10.14 2.22 -5.67
CA GLY A 341 10.64 3.54 -6.04
C GLY A 341 9.53 4.56 -6.29
N SER A 342 8.29 4.24 -5.93
CA SER A 342 7.13 5.10 -6.17
C SER A 342 6.93 6.09 -5.04
N GLU A 343 6.45 7.30 -5.38
CA GLU A 343 6.03 8.27 -4.38
C GLU A 343 4.78 7.74 -3.66
N LYS A 344 4.85 7.66 -2.32
CA LYS A 344 3.71 7.27 -1.48
C LYS A 344 2.81 8.46 -1.20
N TRP A 345 3.43 9.57 -0.84
CA TRP A 345 2.74 10.83 -0.56
C TRP A 345 3.72 12.00 -0.53
N ARG A 346 3.17 13.22 -0.59
CA ARG A 346 3.89 14.47 -0.34
C ARG A 346 3.09 15.36 0.60
N TYR A 347 3.79 16.07 1.47
CA TYR A 347 3.21 17.13 2.30
C TYR A 347 3.83 18.46 1.90
N ILE A 348 3.00 19.41 1.51
CA ILE A 348 3.39 20.75 1.10
C ILE A 348 2.82 21.75 2.13
N PRO A 349 3.67 22.43 2.93
CA PRO A 349 3.19 23.38 3.93
C PRO A 349 2.54 24.59 3.27
N ALA A 350 1.49 25.12 3.87
CA ALA A 350 0.79 26.30 3.39
C ALA A 350 1.69 27.55 3.45
N ALA A 351 2.54 27.65 4.48
CA ALA A 351 3.53 28.70 4.60
C ALA A 351 4.74 28.38 3.74
N LYS A 352 4.96 29.17 2.71
CA LYS A 352 6.07 29.00 1.75
C LYS A 352 7.36 29.53 2.32
N SER A 353 8.32 28.63 2.58
CA SER A 353 9.63 28.94 3.11
C SER A 353 10.65 27.90 2.67
N ASN A 354 11.92 28.26 2.65
CA ASN A 354 13.00 27.31 2.34
C ASN A 354 13.23 26.35 3.52
N SER A 355 13.75 25.16 3.25
CA SER A 355 14.34 24.31 4.29
C SER A 355 15.81 24.06 3.99
N TYR A 356 16.67 24.34 4.98
CA TYR A 356 18.10 24.01 4.96
C TYR A 356 18.45 22.86 5.91
N ASN A 357 17.42 22.34 6.61
CA ASN A 357 17.62 21.40 7.67
C ASN A 357 17.39 19.98 7.18
N MET A 358 17.97 19.05 7.92
CA MET A 358 17.61 17.66 7.82
C MET A 358 16.32 17.42 8.59
N LEU A 359 15.58 16.44 8.14
CA LEU A 359 14.43 15.93 8.86
C LEU A 359 14.87 14.85 9.86
N THR A 360 14.01 14.59 10.82
CA THR A 360 14.18 13.50 11.78
C THR A 360 12.89 12.70 11.84
N VAL A 361 12.98 11.39 11.90
CA VAL A 361 11.85 10.49 12.03
C VAL A 361 11.79 9.96 13.47
N ASN A 362 10.62 9.95 14.06
CA ASN A 362 10.40 9.34 15.36
C ASN A 362 10.63 7.82 15.27
N PRO A 363 11.61 7.25 15.97
CA PRO A 363 11.94 5.83 15.84
C PRO A 363 10.85 4.88 16.38
N VAL A 364 9.84 5.41 17.08
CA VAL A 364 8.73 4.65 17.68
C VAL A 364 7.44 4.81 16.90
N THR A 365 7.07 6.06 16.56
CA THR A 365 5.77 6.34 15.90
C THR A 365 5.87 6.47 14.40
N GLY A 366 7.07 6.73 13.85
CA GLY A 366 7.26 7.01 12.42
C GLY A 366 6.90 8.45 12.02
N ASP A 367 6.49 9.31 12.95
CA ASP A 367 6.22 10.72 12.66
C ASP A 367 7.49 11.46 12.22
N ILE A 368 7.34 12.40 11.29
CA ILE A 368 8.45 13.13 10.69
C ILE A 368 8.45 14.57 11.21
N TYR A 369 9.63 15.02 11.65
CA TYR A 369 9.82 16.38 12.17
C TYR A 369 10.79 17.16 11.30
N TYR A 370 10.42 18.37 10.92
CA TYR A 370 11.30 19.27 10.18
C TYR A 370 10.94 20.76 10.35
N GLY A 371 11.91 21.61 10.17
CA GLY A 371 11.73 23.06 10.23
C GLY A 371 12.05 23.75 8.92
N THR A 372 11.62 25.01 8.80
CA THR A 372 11.94 25.86 7.67
C THR A 372 12.67 27.13 8.11
N THR A 373 13.08 27.97 7.14
CA THR A 373 13.70 29.26 7.41
C THR A 373 12.73 30.32 7.91
N GLY A 374 11.41 30.07 7.80
CA GLY A 374 10.38 30.92 8.36
C GLY A 374 10.26 30.75 9.87
N ALA A 375 10.19 31.81 10.62
CA ALA A 375 9.90 31.76 12.04
C ALA A 375 8.53 31.10 12.31
N GLY A 376 8.42 30.31 13.37
CA GLY A 376 7.19 29.62 13.73
C GLY A 376 6.78 28.48 12.79
N GLN A 377 7.71 27.96 12.00
CA GLN A 377 7.44 26.91 10.99
C GLN A 377 8.23 25.63 11.28
N PHE A 378 7.94 25.01 12.39
CA PHE A 378 8.41 23.66 12.71
C PHE A 378 7.21 22.70 12.71
N TYR A 379 7.30 21.64 11.92
CA TYR A 379 6.17 20.76 11.61
C TYR A 379 6.41 19.35 12.11
N ALA A 380 5.33 18.70 12.58
CA ALA A 380 5.23 17.25 12.69
C ALA A 380 4.24 16.74 11.65
N VAL A 381 4.65 15.74 10.89
CA VAL A 381 3.85 15.08 9.86
C VAL A 381 3.79 13.61 10.20
N THR A 382 2.62 12.97 10.10
CA THR A 382 2.47 11.54 10.39
C THR A 382 3.16 10.68 9.33
N ALA A 383 3.38 9.40 9.61
CA ALA A 383 3.92 8.44 8.66
C ALA A 383 3.08 8.34 7.36
N GLU A 384 1.78 8.70 7.42
CA GLU A 384 0.83 8.73 6.30
C GLU A 384 0.79 10.08 5.56
N GLY A 385 1.64 11.04 5.94
CA GLY A 385 1.76 12.34 5.27
C GLY A 385 0.76 13.41 5.71
N GLN A 386 0.11 13.25 6.85
CA GLN A 386 -0.83 14.22 7.38
C GLN A 386 -0.15 15.15 8.39
N LEU A 387 -0.46 16.45 8.33
CA LEU A 387 0.00 17.38 9.37
C LEU A 387 -0.54 16.97 10.73
N LYS A 388 0.36 16.73 11.69
CA LYS A 388 0.01 16.40 13.06
C LYS A 388 -0.12 17.67 13.92
N TRP A 389 0.91 18.50 13.92
CA TRP A 389 0.95 19.78 14.57
C TRP A 389 2.01 20.72 13.99
N THR A 390 1.93 22.00 14.33
CA THR A 390 2.92 23.03 14.00
C THR A 390 3.36 23.73 15.28
N PHE A 391 4.67 23.83 15.52
CA PHE A 391 5.22 24.60 16.65
C PHE A 391 5.60 26.00 16.16
N THR A 392 5.04 27.03 16.80
CA THR A 392 5.09 28.42 16.32
C THR A 392 6.01 29.35 17.11
N GLU A 393 6.60 28.86 18.24
CA GLU A 393 7.46 29.69 19.10
C GLU A 393 8.94 29.71 18.62
N ALA A 394 9.36 28.77 17.75
CA ALA A 394 10.72 28.74 17.26
C ALA A 394 10.98 29.84 16.24
N GLY A 395 12.18 30.38 16.28
CA GLY A 395 12.73 31.21 15.20
C GLY A 395 13.02 30.42 13.93
N SER A 396 13.84 30.96 13.05
CA SER A 396 14.28 30.26 11.83
C SER A 396 15.05 28.98 12.16
N MET A 397 14.67 27.87 11.54
CA MET A 397 15.31 26.56 11.71
C MET A 397 16.47 26.33 10.71
N GLN A 398 17.27 27.34 10.41
CA GLN A 398 18.32 27.30 9.37
C GLN A 398 19.55 26.45 9.71
N SER A 399 19.71 26.00 10.94
CA SER A 399 21.05 25.70 11.42
C SER A 399 21.19 24.43 12.21
N CYS A 400 20.11 23.79 12.59
CA CYS A 400 20.14 22.65 13.46
C CYS A 400 19.03 21.67 13.07
N SER A 401 19.39 20.40 12.90
CA SER A 401 18.43 19.32 12.69
C SER A 401 17.69 19.00 13.98
N PRO A 402 16.42 18.62 13.95
CA PRO A 402 15.71 18.11 15.12
C PRO A 402 16.37 16.86 15.70
N ALA A 403 16.13 16.59 16.97
CA ALA A 403 16.50 15.33 17.61
C ALA A 403 15.30 14.75 18.38
N VAL A 404 15.25 13.43 18.53
CA VAL A 404 14.13 12.75 19.23
C VAL A 404 14.72 11.80 20.26
N ASN A 405 14.12 11.76 21.47
CA ASN A 405 14.57 10.83 22.48
C ASN A 405 14.23 9.36 22.12
N ALA A 406 14.90 8.42 22.78
CA ALA A 406 14.76 6.98 22.46
C ALA A 406 13.32 6.45 22.61
N SER A 407 12.53 7.03 23.53
CA SER A 407 11.10 6.67 23.73
C SER A 407 10.16 7.30 22.72
N GLY A 408 10.63 8.21 21.85
CA GLY A 408 9.81 8.91 20.88
C GLY A 408 8.83 9.92 21.46
N THR A 409 9.00 10.30 22.74
CA THR A 409 8.04 11.16 23.45
C THR A 409 8.39 12.64 23.43
N VAL A 410 9.65 12.99 23.22
CA VAL A 410 10.13 14.38 23.21
C VAL A 410 10.94 14.65 21.94
N VAL A 411 10.63 15.74 21.28
CA VAL A 411 11.38 16.30 20.16
C VAL A 411 12.14 17.53 20.64
N TYR A 412 13.43 17.61 20.30
CA TYR A 412 14.28 18.74 20.62
C TYR A 412 14.63 19.50 19.35
N ILE A 413 14.61 20.83 19.45
CA ILE A 413 15.02 21.72 18.37
C ILE A 413 15.85 22.86 18.92
N SER A 414 16.73 23.41 18.07
CA SER A 414 17.46 24.64 18.39
C SER A 414 17.40 25.58 17.17
N ASP A 415 16.97 26.80 17.38
CA ASP A 415 16.76 27.78 16.31
C ASP A 415 17.98 28.69 16.04
N ALA A 416 17.89 29.47 14.97
CA ALA A 416 18.95 30.39 14.57
C ALA A 416 19.10 31.60 15.51
N THR A 417 18.15 31.85 16.40
CA THR A 417 18.20 32.93 17.40
C THR A 417 18.85 32.49 18.71
N GLY A 418 19.12 31.17 18.84
CA GLY A 418 19.78 30.59 20.00
C GLY A 418 18.83 30.08 21.07
N ASN A 419 17.58 29.83 20.72
CA ASN A 419 16.67 29.15 21.65
C ASN A 419 16.63 27.66 21.35
N THR A 420 16.64 26.87 22.41
CA THR A 420 16.46 25.41 22.37
C THR A 420 15.16 25.05 23.05
N PHE A 421 14.42 24.12 22.52
CA PHE A 421 13.11 23.72 23.03
C PHE A 421 13.04 22.20 23.19
N GLY A 422 12.40 21.73 24.26
CA GLY A 422 11.85 20.40 24.38
C GLY A 422 10.35 20.47 24.12
N ILE A 423 9.86 19.65 23.23
CA ILE A 423 8.48 19.67 22.71
C ILE A 423 7.88 18.28 22.89
N ASP A 424 6.67 18.18 23.41
CA ASP A 424 5.93 16.93 23.46
C ASP A 424 5.63 16.43 22.04
N ALA A 425 6.10 15.23 21.71
CA ALA A 425 6.02 14.67 20.37
C ALA A 425 4.60 14.36 19.93
N SER A 426 3.69 14.15 20.87
CA SER A 426 2.29 13.82 20.59
C SER A 426 1.44 15.04 20.29
N SER A 427 1.60 16.09 21.07
CA SER A 427 0.75 17.30 21.05
C SER A 427 1.39 18.53 20.40
N GLY A 428 2.73 18.57 20.27
CA GLY A 428 3.45 19.77 19.84
C GLY A 428 3.55 20.85 20.93
N SER A 429 3.18 20.54 22.16
CA SER A 429 3.22 21.50 23.27
C SER A 429 4.66 21.66 23.77
N LYS A 430 5.03 22.91 24.08
CA LYS A 430 6.33 23.19 24.67
C LYS A 430 6.39 22.62 26.10
N ILE A 431 7.39 21.78 26.37
CA ILE A 431 7.71 21.30 27.70
C ILE A 431 8.62 22.31 28.42
N TRP A 432 9.68 22.72 27.77
CA TRP A 432 10.62 23.71 28.26
C TRP A 432 11.30 24.50 27.14
N SER A 433 11.98 25.58 27.50
CA SER A 433 12.88 26.31 26.59
C SER A 433 14.13 26.78 27.33
N TYR A 434 15.25 26.86 26.60
CA TYR A 434 16.53 27.32 27.08
C TYR A 434 17.14 28.32 26.08
N ALA A 435 17.64 29.46 26.56
CA ALA A 435 18.29 30.47 25.76
C ALA A 435 19.80 30.24 25.73
N ALA A 436 20.32 29.60 24.68
CA ALA A 436 21.74 29.29 24.54
C ALA A 436 22.62 30.53 24.24
N GLY A 437 21.99 31.62 23.83
CA GLY A 437 22.67 32.90 23.55
C GLY A 437 23.52 32.90 22.28
N ALA A 438 23.55 31.82 21.55
CA ALA A 438 24.26 31.68 20.27
C ALA A 438 23.53 30.66 19.39
N LYS A 439 23.63 30.84 18.07
CA LYS A 439 23.00 29.99 17.05
C LYS A 439 23.28 28.52 17.28
N GLY A 440 22.23 27.71 17.33
CA GLY A 440 22.32 26.24 17.40
C GLY A 440 22.94 25.67 16.11
N CYS A 441 23.82 24.68 16.25
CA CYS A 441 24.52 24.02 15.15
C CYS A 441 24.25 22.51 15.08
N GLY A 442 23.99 21.86 16.20
CA GLY A 442 23.69 20.44 16.27
C GLY A 442 23.12 20.04 17.64
N LEU A 443 22.37 18.96 17.68
CA LEU A 443 21.81 18.36 18.88
C LEU A 443 22.24 16.90 18.98
N LEU A 444 22.43 16.43 20.24
CA LEU A 444 22.65 15.03 20.53
C LEU A 444 21.91 14.66 21.82
N VAL A 445 21.00 13.73 21.74
CA VAL A 445 20.27 13.22 22.89
C VAL A 445 21.10 12.12 23.56
N LEU A 446 21.42 12.30 24.80
CA LEU A 446 22.00 11.33 25.71
C LEU A 446 20.89 10.79 26.61
N ALA A 447 21.13 9.78 27.43
CA ALA A 447 20.06 9.14 28.24
C ALA A 447 19.13 10.16 28.95
N ASN A 448 19.67 11.03 29.79
CA ASN A 448 18.93 12.05 30.54
C ASN A 448 19.38 13.48 30.21
N GLU A 449 20.25 13.64 29.25
CA GLU A 449 20.84 14.93 28.88
C GLU A 449 20.66 15.20 27.39
N LEU A 450 20.58 16.49 27.07
CA LEU A 450 20.66 16.99 25.70
C LEU A 450 21.96 17.78 25.53
N LEU A 451 22.82 17.36 24.64
CA LEU A 451 23.98 18.15 24.23
C LEU A 451 23.56 19.07 23.07
N VAL A 452 23.69 20.36 23.30
CA VAL A 452 23.43 21.44 22.33
C VAL A 452 24.75 22.02 21.85
N GLY A 453 25.08 21.80 20.58
CA GLY A 453 26.20 22.50 19.92
C GLY A 453 25.77 23.86 19.45
N THR A 454 26.48 24.91 19.85
CA THR A 454 26.37 26.24 19.30
C THR A 454 27.65 26.63 18.55
N THR A 455 27.65 27.79 17.92
CA THR A 455 28.86 28.25 17.21
C THR A 455 30.11 28.30 18.07
N SER A 456 29.98 28.43 19.40
CA SER A 456 31.12 28.60 20.29
C SER A 456 31.16 27.68 21.50
N ASN A 457 30.04 27.02 21.83
CA ASN A 457 29.92 26.22 23.03
C ASN A 457 29.22 24.89 22.77
N ALA A 458 29.61 23.89 23.54
CA ALA A 458 28.82 22.69 23.79
C ALA A 458 28.08 22.86 25.15
N ILE A 459 26.79 22.73 25.18
CA ILE A 459 25.95 22.97 26.36
C ILE A 459 25.20 21.68 26.68
N PHE A 460 25.37 21.19 27.90
CA PHE A 460 24.67 20.02 28.42
C PHE A 460 23.44 20.49 29.19
N LEU A 461 22.27 20.08 28.78
CA LEU A 461 21.00 20.38 29.43
C LEU A 461 20.40 19.09 30.00
N ASN A 462 19.66 19.21 31.08
CA ASN A 462 18.76 18.14 31.51
C ASN A 462 17.66 17.99 30.44
N ALA A 463 17.50 16.79 29.89
CA ALA A 463 16.61 16.54 28.75
C ALA A 463 15.12 16.74 29.10
N GLU A 464 14.72 16.55 30.37
CA GLU A 464 13.33 16.68 30.80
C GLU A 464 12.94 18.12 31.18
N THR A 465 13.88 18.87 31.75
CA THR A 465 13.60 20.21 32.33
C THR A 465 14.22 21.38 31.55
N GLY A 466 15.18 21.11 30.67
CA GLY A 466 15.93 22.15 29.96
C GLY A 466 16.96 22.89 30.86
N ALA A 467 17.16 22.47 32.10
CA ALA A 467 18.12 23.11 33.02
C ALA A 467 19.57 22.88 32.54
N GLU A 468 20.41 23.93 32.55
CA GLU A 468 21.82 23.83 32.21
C GLU A 468 22.57 22.99 33.25
N ILE A 469 23.30 21.98 32.79
CA ILE A 469 24.14 21.12 33.59
C ILE A 469 25.62 21.59 33.48
N ALA A 470 26.04 21.86 32.24
CA ALA A 470 27.41 22.31 31.97
C ALA A 470 27.46 23.08 30.66
N LYS A 471 28.42 24.02 30.57
CA LYS A 471 28.72 24.77 29.37
C LYS A 471 30.23 24.75 29.08
N VAL A 472 30.59 24.26 27.92
CA VAL A 472 31.99 24.00 27.50
C VAL A 472 32.36 24.88 26.32
N ALA A 473 33.35 25.70 26.42
CA ALA A 473 33.86 26.48 25.29
C ALA A 473 34.60 25.56 24.32
N LEU A 474 34.23 25.60 23.03
CA LEU A 474 34.79 24.73 21.99
C LEU A 474 36.20 25.15 21.56
N GLY A 475 36.60 26.40 21.79
CA GLY A 475 37.86 26.96 21.32
C GLY A 475 38.04 27.00 19.81
N CYS A 476 36.95 26.79 19.06
CA CYS A 476 36.80 26.94 17.62
C CYS A 476 35.35 27.24 17.29
N THR A 477 35.05 27.58 16.03
CA THR A 477 33.66 27.88 15.61
C THR A 477 33.07 26.64 14.96
N MET A 478 32.07 26.02 15.61
CA MET A 478 31.31 24.92 15.03
C MET A 478 30.53 25.37 13.78
N VAL A 479 30.52 24.56 12.75
CA VAL A 479 29.80 24.86 11.50
C VAL A 479 28.31 24.65 11.70
N ASN A 480 27.47 25.46 11.06
CA ASN A 480 26.02 25.29 11.05
C ASN A 480 25.60 24.10 10.18
N ASN A 481 24.43 23.54 10.43
CA ASN A 481 23.91 22.37 9.73
C ASN A 481 24.88 21.19 9.75
N THR A 482 25.52 21.01 10.87
CA THR A 482 26.26 19.81 11.20
C THR A 482 25.58 19.15 12.39
N GLY A 483 26.02 18.01 12.76
CA GLY A 483 25.58 17.34 13.96
C GLY A 483 26.79 16.96 14.79
N PHE A 484 26.55 16.06 15.69
CA PHE A 484 27.61 15.34 16.40
C PHE A 484 27.69 13.90 15.90
N ALA A 485 28.90 13.39 15.77
CA ALA A 485 29.12 11.96 15.59
C ALA A 485 29.69 11.38 16.88
N VAL A 486 29.24 10.22 17.31
CA VAL A 486 29.58 9.64 18.60
C VAL A 486 30.59 8.51 18.41
N SER A 487 31.63 8.46 19.24
CA SER A 487 32.62 7.37 19.28
C SER A 487 31.93 6.02 19.58
N ASN A 488 32.55 4.92 19.13
CA ASN A 488 31.99 3.58 19.34
C ASN A 488 31.83 3.20 20.81
N ASP A 489 32.69 3.74 21.69
CA ASP A 489 32.64 3.58 23.15
C ASP A 489 31.68 4.58 23.84
N LYS A 490 31.03 5.45 23.06
CA LYS A 490 30.09 6.50 23.52
C LYS A 490 30.74 7.53 24.49
N THR A 491 32.02 7.71 24.45
CA THR A 491 32.73 8.67 25.34
C THR A 491 32.97 10.02 24.70
N LEU A 492 33.03 10.11 23.36
CA LEU A 492 33.31 11.34 22.62
C LEU A 492 32.21 11.70 21.66
N ALA A 493 31.90 12.98 21.54
CA ALA A 493 31.07 13.57 20.49
C ALA A 493 31.95 14.45 19.60
N TYR A 494 32.16 14.03 18.36
CA TYR A 494 32.90 14.75 17.34
C TYR A 494 32.03 15.77 16.64
N PHE A 495 32.61 16.89 16.22
CA PHE A 495 31.93 17.93 15.46
C PHE A 495 32.86 18.56 14.43
N GLY A 496 32.30 19.02 13.33
CA GLY A 496 33.00 19.79 12.32
C GLY A 496 33.06 21.28 12.67
N ALA A 497 34.15 21.92 12.38
CA ALA A 497 34.37 23.33 12.69
C ALA A 497 34.93 24.09 11.48
N LYS A 498 34.88 25.44 11.57
CA LYS A 498 35.48 26.35 10.61
C LYS A 498 36.99 26.24 10.64
N SER A 499 37.62 26.76 9.59
CA SER A 499 39.09 26.82 9.46
C SER A 499 39.76 25.46 9.48
N GLY A 500 39.07 24.39 9.00
CA GLY A 500 39.62 23.07 8.82
C GLY A 500 39.76 22.21 10.08
N TYR A 501 39.06 22.54 11.17
CA TYR A 501 39.13 21.76 12.40
C TYR A 501 38.05 20.71 12.52
N ILE A 502 38.40 19.54 13.03
CA ILE A 502 37.52 18.60 13.72
C ILE A 502 37.81 18.73 15.22
N GLY A 503 36.72 18.85 16.01
CA GLY A 503 36.82 18.85 17.46
C GLY A 503 36.06 17.68 18.08
N ALA A 504 36.32 17.40 19.35
CA ALA A 504 35.57 16.46 20.15
C ALA A 504 35.34 16.96 21.58
N VAL A 505 34.15 16.65 22.10
CA VAL A 505 33.76 16.89 23.49
C VAL A 505 33.67 15.53 24.19
N ASN A 506 34.27 15.44 25.40
CA ASN A 506 34.11 14.27 26.24
C ASN A 506 32.71 14.31 26.92
N LEU A 507 31.94 13.30 26.71
CA LEU A 507 30.53 13.21 27.15
C LEU A 507 30.43 12.93 28.67
N THR A 508 31.40 12.25 29.24
CA THR A 508 31.39 11.91 30.67
C THR A 508 31.94 13.07 31.52
N SER A 509 33.10 13.60 31.20
CA SER A 509 33.72 14.70 31.95
C SER A 509 33.16 16.07 31.62
N ARG A 510 32.37 16.17 30.51
CA ARG A 510 31.81 17.42 29.97
C ARG A 510 32.92 18.48 29.76
N THR A 511 33.98 18.08 29.08
CA THR A 511 35.15 18.93 28.75
C THR A 511 35.48 18.79 27.29
N ILE A 512 36.22 19.77 26.74
CA ILE A 512 36.79 19.59 25.40
C ILE A 512 37.84 18.48 25.45
N HIS A 513 37.72 17.48 24.59
CA HIS A 513 38.74 16.42 24.46
C HIS A 513 39.93 16.92 23.66
N GLY A 514 39.66 17.60 22.55
CA GLY A 514 40.66 18.13 21.68
C GLY A 514 40.12 18.64 20.36
N LYS A 515 41.02 19.13 19.53
CA LYS A 515 40.75 19.49 18.14
C LYS A 515 41.95 19.18 17.27
N LEU A 516 41.72 18.73 16.05
CA LEU A 516 42.72 18.47 15.04
C LEU A 516 42.48 19.38 13.83
N LEU A 517 43.57 20.06 13.36
CA LEU A 517 43.55 20.71 12.05
C LEU A 517 43.63 19.61 10.98
N ALA A 518 42.49 19.22 10.46
CA ALA A 518 42.38 18.11 9.52
C ALA A 518 42.43 18.59 8.06
N GLY A 519 41.75 19.71 7.72
CA GLY A 519 41.81 20.31 6.39
C GLY A 519 42.97 21.29 6.25
N GLY A 520 43.82 21.07 5.25
CA GLY A 520 44.86 22.05 4.83
C GLY A 520 44.26 23.06 3.86
N GLY A 521 44.84 24.21 3.68
CA GLY A 521 44.38 25.21 2.69
C GLY A 521 43.89 26.50 3.32
N ASN A 522 43.33 27.40 2.51
CA ASN A 522 43.01 28.78 2.91
C ASN A 522 42.04 28.77 4.12
N ALA A 523 42.60 28.92 5.31
CA ALA A 523 41.99 28.65 6.61
C ALA A 523 40.65 29.38 6.86
N ALA A 524 40.42 30.51 6.23
CA ALA A 524 39.23 31.33 6.49
C ALA A 524 37.92 30.81 5.83
N ALA A 525 38.00 29.93 4.84
CA ALA A 525 36.88 29.45 4.07
C ALA A 525 36.65 27.93 4.17
N ASN A 526 37.46 27.23 4.98
CA ASN A 526 37.45 25.77 5.06
C ASN A 526 36.54 25.28 6.18
N ASP A 527 35.27 25.10 5.87
CA ASP A 527 34.30 24.52 6.79
C ASP A 527 34.38 22.99 6.70
N ILE A 528 34.51 22.30 7.83
CA ILE A 528 34.34 20.86 7.93
C ILE A 528 32.92 20.62 8.42
N TYR A 529 32.18 19.83 7.66
CA TYR A 529 30.80 19.48 8.01
C TYR A 529 30.73 18.26 8.94
N GLU A 530 29.55 17.69 9.12
CA GLU A 530 29.32 16.60 10.06
C GLU A 530 30.24 15.40 9.77
N PRO A 531 31.03 14.94 10.75
CA PRO A 531 31.82 13.74 10.62
C PRO A 531 30.96 12.48 10.78
N VAL A 532 31.51 11.32 10.37
CA VAL A 532 30.99 10.00 10.70
C VAL A 532 32.04 9.14 11.32
N VAL A 533 31.63 8.15 12.12
CA VAL A 533 32.54 7.25 12.83
C VAL A 533 32.49 5.87 12.22
N ALA A 534 33.61 5.34 11.83
CA ALA A 534 33.74 4.01 11.26
C ALA A 534 33.74 2.90 12.33
N PRO A 535 33.45 1.64 11.98
CA PRO A 535 33.56 0.49 12.89
C PRO A 535 34.93 0.35 13.54
N ASN A 536 35.99 0.70 12.82
CA ASN A 536 37.37 0.69 13.36
C ASN A 536 37.69 1.87 14.31
N GLY A 537 36.70 2.73 14.59
CA GLY A 537 36.86 3.89 15.48
C GLY A 537 37.47 5.14 14.84
N SER A 538 37.83 5.09 13.57
CA SER A 538 38.34 6.30 12.87
C SER A 538 37.17 7.24 12.50
N VAL A 539 37.50 8.53 12.34
CA VAL A 539 36.53 9.57 12.01
C VAL A 539 36.77 10.07 10.60
N PHE A 540 35.71 10.13 9.81
CA PHE A 540 35.76 10.52 8.40
C PHE A 540 34.96 11.79 8.17
N ALA A 541 35.49 12.71 7.37
CA ALA A 541 34.79 13.94 7.00
C ALA A 541 35.31 14.54 5.69
N GLY A 542 34.53 15.44 5.11
CA GLY A 542 34.92 16.28 3.98
C GLY A 542 34.94 17.75 4.34
N SER A 543 35.83 18.50 3.69
CA SER A 543 35.96 19.94 3.86
C SER A 543 35.41 20.72 2.67
N LYS A 544 34.95 21.93 2.93
CA LYS A 544 34.45 22.85 1.88
C LYS A 544 35.53 23.19 0.84
N SER A 545 36.80 23.24 1.21
CA SER A 545 37.91 23.50 0.30
C SER A 545 38.23 22.35 -0.64
N GLY A 546 37.73 21.13 -0.35
CA GLY A 546 37.81 20.00 -1.27
C GLY A 546 38.60 18.80 -0.75
N GLU A 547 39.10 18.83 0.48
CA GLU A 547 39.75 17.68 1.07
C GLU A 547 38.73 16.71 1.68
N VAL A 548 39.01 15.43 1.51
CA VAL A 548 38.39 14.31 2.24
C VAL A 548 39.46 13.69 3.11
N PHE A 549 39.19 13.41 4.35
CA PHE A 549 40.16 12.86 5.26
C PHE A 549 39.55 11.90 6.28
N ASN A 550 40.39 11.00 6.74
CA ASN A 550 40.14 10.11 7.85
C ASN A 550 41.15 10.40 8.95
N VAL A 551 40.69 10.53 10.19
CA VAL A 551 41.51 10.83 11.35
C VAL A 551 41.32 9.75 12.39
N LYS A 552 42.33 9.61 13.27
CA LYS A 552 42.23 8.74 14.45
C LYS A 552 41.12 9.22 15.39
N GLY A 553 40.46 8.30 16.07
CA GLY A 553 39.38 8.62 16.99
C GLY A 553 39.80 9.48 18.18
N ASP A 554 41.05 9.41 18.59
CA ASP A 554 41.64 10.29 19.63
C ASP A 554 42.03 11.68 19.12
N LEU A 555 41.81 11.97 17.85
CA LEU A 555 42.21 13.21 17.17
C LEU A 555 43.72 13.50 17.21
N SER A 556 44.57 12.49 17.42
CA SER A 556 46.06 12.68 17.51
C SER A 556 46.69 12.90 16.14
N ALA A 557 46.12 12.35 15.05
CA ALA A 557 46.67 12.44 13.71
C ALA A 557 45.66 12.14 12.62
N LYS A 558 45.93 12.54 11.39
CA LYS A 558 45.29 12.02 10.18
C LYS A 558 45.79 10.61 9.89
N ASN A 559 44.88 9.70 9.48
CA ASN A 559 45.27 8.42 8.90
C ASN A 559 45.65 8.61 7.42
N TRP A 560 44.78 9.33 6.69
CA TRP A 560 45.00 9.68 5.30
C TRP A 560 44.17 10.93 4.91
N GLU A 561 44.56 11.49 3.76
CA GLU A 561 43.88 12.64 3.14
C GLU A 561 43.84 12.46 1.63
N TYR A 562 42.75 12.93 1.02
CA TYR A 562 42.53 12.92 -0.42
C TYR A 562 42.00 14.29 -0.87
N ALA A 563 42.68 14.93 -1.85
CA ALA A 563 42.36 16.30 -2.25
C ALA A 563 42.25 16.51 -3.78
N HIS A 564 42.29 15.43 -4.55
CA HIS A 564 42.32 15.50 -6.00
C HIS A 564 41.28 14.61 -6.65
N THR A 565 40.83 14.95 -7.88
CA THR A 565 39.99 14.06 -8.70
C THR A 565 40.80 12.82 -9.14
N PRO A 566 40.14 11.75 -9.62
CA PRO A 566 40.83 10.61 -10.21
C PRO A 566 41.81 10.98 -11.36
N SER A 567 41.55 12.09 -12.05
CA SER A 567 42.39 12.65 -13.10
C SER A 567 43.54 13.54 -12.57
N GLY A 568 43.66 13.69 -11.24
CA GLY A 568 44.70 14.50 -10.62
C GLY A 568 44.42 15.99 -10.49
N ALA A 569 43.22 16.46 -10.91
CA ALA A 569 42.84 17.87 -10.70
C ALA A 569 42.45 18.12 -9.24
N PRO A 570 42.81 19.28 -8.65
CA PRO A 570 42.43 19.59 -7.28
C PRO A 570 40.87 19.69 -7.15
N LEU A 571 40.35 19.10 -6.08
CA LEU A 571 38.97 19.28 -5.68
C LEU A 571 38.81 20.67 -5.03
N THR A 572 37.97 21.52 -5.57
CA THR A 572 37.74 22.87 -5.03
C THR A 572 36.25 23.07 -4.74
N ASN A 573 35.92 23.60 -3.56
CA ASN A 573 34.55 23.80 -3.08
C ASN A 573 33.66 22.54 -3.17
N ALA A 574 34.27 21.36 -3.03
CA ALA A 574 33.66 20.12 -3.43
C ALA A 574 32.64 19.58 -2.41
N PHE A 575 32.94 19.71 -1.09
CA PHE A 575 32.15 19.04 -0.06
C PHE A 575 31.32 20.01 0.81
N ASN A 576 30.79 21.06 0.18
CA ASN A 576 29.92 22.02 0.85
C ASN A 576 28.54 21.36 1.14
N PHE A 577 28.17 21.25 2.43
CA PHE A 577 27.00 20.52 2.92
C PHE A 577 27.02 19.01 2.56
N ALA A 578 28.17 18.43 2.33
CA ALA A 578 28.29 16.99 2.14
C ALA A 578 28.18 16.28 3.49
N HIS A 579 27.29 15.32 3.57
CA HIS A 579 27.16 14.41 4.71
C HIS A 579 27.65 13.03 4.25
N PRO A 580 28.78 12.56 4.78
CA PRO A 580 29.32 11.26 4.43
C PRO A 580 28.54 10.13 5.09
N CYS A 581 28.75 8.91 4.61
CA CYS A 581 28.36 7.69 5.30
C CYS A 581 29.51 6.69 5.29
N VAL A 582 29.40 5.67 6.14
CA VAL A 582 30.37 4.57 6.25
C VAL A 582 29.61 3.25 6.44
N ASP A 583 30.10 2.17 5.84
CA ASP A 583 29.53 0.85 6.01
C ASP A 583 30.31 -0.02 7.03
N SER A 584 29.85 -1.26 7.22
CA SER A 584 30.45 -2.20 8.17
C SER A 584 31.87 -2.67 7.80
N GLU A 585 32.27 -2.48 6.54
CA GLU A 585 33.62 -2.82 6.04
C GLU A 585 34.60 -1.64 6.10
N ASN A 586 34.20 -0.51 6.73
CA ASN A 586 34.93 0.76 6.78
C ASN A 586 35.13 1.38 5.38
N ARG A 587 34.20 1.17 4.45
CA ARG A 587 34.18 1.92 3.20
C ARG A 587 33.42 3.23 3.40
N PHE A 588 34.00 4.32 2.92
CA PHE A 588 33.49 5.68 3.12
C PHE A 588 32.87 6.20 1.83
N TYR A 589 31.72 6.80 1.97
CA TYR A 589 30.93 7.34 0.86
C TYR A 589 30.77 8.84 1.05
N ILE A 590 31.15 9.62 0.04
CA ILE A 590 30.94 11.06 0.04
C ILE A 590 30.70 11.55 -1.39
N THR A 591 29.84 12.53 -1.56
CA THR A 591 29.59 13.11 -2.87
C THR A 591 30.06 14.55 -2.90
N ALA A 592 30.87 14.87 -3.90
CA ALA A 592 31.33 16.22 -4.17
C ALA A 592 30.20 17.06 -4.74
N GLY A 593 29.95 18.22 -4.13
CA GLY A 593 29.08 19.27 -4.65
C GLY A 593 29.84 20.30 -5.46
N GLN A 594 29.15 21.23 -6.05
CA GLN A 594 29.60 22.45 -6.74
C GLN A 594 30.55 22.34 -7.95
N ALA A 595 31.53 21.46 -7.99
CA ALA A 595 32.51 21.47 -9.08
C ALA A 595 32.50 20.20 -9.93
N SER A 596 32.07 19.05 -9.44
CA SER A 596 32.28 17.78 -10.12
C SER A 596 31.12 16.79 -10.10
N ASN A 597 30.12 16.93 -9.24
CA ASN A 597 28.98 15.99 -9.14
C ASN A 597 29.41 14.50 -9.10
N VAL A 598 30.52 14.19 -8.45
CA VAL A 598 31.07 12.85 -8.38
C VAL A 598 30.88 12.30 -6.98
N SER A 599 30.31 11.12 -6.88
CA SER A 599 30.29 10.35 -5.66
C SER A 599 31.51 9.44 -5.63
N TYR A 600 32.17 9.38 -4.49
CA TYR A 600 33.37 8.59 -4.25
C TYR A 600 33.12 7.52 -3.21
N ILE A 601 33.71 6.35 -3.42
CA ILE A 601 33.83 5.28 -2.43
C ILE A 601 35.33 5.12 -2.12
N PHE A 602 35.66 5.27 -0.86
CA PHE A 602 37.03 5.04 -0.38
C PHE A 602 37.08 3.77 0.46
N ASP A 603 38.18 3.04 0.39
CA ASP A 603 38.52 2.02 1.38
C ASP A 603 38.98 2.63 2.70
N ALA A 604 39.26 1.78 3.69
CA ALA A 604 39.76 2.20 5.00
C ALA A 604 41.15 2.93 4.92
N ASN A 605 41.90 2.73 3.84
CA ASN A 605 43.25 3.28 3.63
C ASN A 605 43.26 4.55 2.77
N GLY A 606 42.09 4.99 2.29
CA GLY A 606 41.95 6.18 1.46
C GLY A 606 42.11 5.95 -0.05
N SER A 607 42.14 4.68 -0.50
CA SER A 607 42.13 4.36 -1.92
C SER A 607 40.71 4.47 -2.47
N ILE A 608 40.55 5.04 -3.67
CA ILE A 608 39.23 5.08 -4.34
C ILE A 608 38.94 3.69 -4.85
N LEU A 609 37.85 3.10 -4.38
CA LEU A 609 37.32 1.84 -4.86
C LEU A 609 36.42 2.03 -6.08
N ASP A 610 35.59 3.09 -6.09
CA ASP A 610 34.71 3.45 -7.18
C ASP A 610 34.38 4.94 -7.16
N SER A 611 34.04 5.48 -8.31
CA SER A 611 33.50 6.83 -8.43
C SER A 611 32.52 6.90 -9.59
N TRP A 612 31.42 7.61 -9.40
CA TRP A 612 30.45 7.80 -10.46
C TRP A 612 29.85 9.19 -10.44
N SER A 613 29.42 9.65 -11.60
CA SER A 613 28.62 10.84 -11.78
C SER A 613 27.22 10.48 -12.26
N TYR A 614 26.25 11.34 -12.00
CA TYR A 614 24.92 11.19 -12.55
C TYR A 614 24.92 11.60 -14.04
N GLU A 615 24.69 10.64 -14.94
CA GLU A 615 24.56 10.91 -16.39
C GLU A 615 23.24 11.63 -16.66
N GLY A 616 23.29 12.76 -17.35
CA GLY A 616 22.15 13.65 -17.64
C GLY A 616 22.04 14.82 -16.71
N SER A 617 22.93 14.96 -15.74
CA SER A 617 23.10 16.20 -14.99
C SER A 617 23.71 17.27 -15.90
N ASP A 618 23.08 18.47 -15.92
CA ASP A 618 23.75 19.67 -16.37
C ASP A 618 25.06 19.82 -15.55
N ALA A 619 26.15 20.22 -16.15
CA ALA A 619 27.41 20.50 -15.46
C ALA A 619 27.28 21.54 -14.31
N ASN A 620 26.12 22.19 -14.22
CA ASN A 620 25.73 23.10 -13.14
C ASN A 620 24.87 22.45 -12.04
N GLN A 621 24.52 21.16 -12.13
CA GLN A 621 23.85 20.46 -11.03
C GLN A 621 24.86 20.14 -9.93
N LYS A 622 24.76 20.88 -8.85
CA LYS A 622 25.69 20.80 -7.72
C LYS A 622 25.00 20.04 -6.61
N GLN A 623 25.58 18.93 -6.14
CA GLN A 623 25.06 18.33 -4.93
C GLN A 623 25.19 19.34 -3.77
N MET A 624 24.10 19.53 -3.08
CA MET A 624 24.05 20.26 -1.81
C MET A 624 23.21 19.50 -0.77
N GLY A 625 22.80 18.28 -1.07
CA GLY A 625 22.14 17.35 -0.14
C GLY A 625 23.12 16.31 0.41
N GLY A 626 22.73 15.65 1.46
CA GLY A 626 23.49 14.58 2.08
C GLY A 626 23.27 13.22 1.42
N ASN A 627 24.11 12.29 1.81
CA ASN A 627 23.96 10.87 1.51
C ASN A 627 23.41 10.13 2.73
N ASN A 628 22.73 9.04 2.50
CA ASN A 628 22.46 8.05 3.53
C ASN A 628 22.52 6.65 2.91
N TYR A 629 22.70 5.64 3.76
CA TYR A 629 22.98 4.29 3.32
C TYR A 629 22.08 3.29 4.04
N LEU A 630 21.45 2.42 3.27
CA LEU A 630 20.60 1.34 3.78
C LEU A 630 20.65 0.14 2.84
N ASP A 631 20.83 -1.08 3.38
CA ASP A 631 20.76 -2.36 2.67
C ASP A 631 21.61 -2.43 1.39
N GLY A 632 22.82 -1.92 1.44
CA GLY A 632 23.74 -1.90 0.30
C GLY A 632 23.42 -0.80 -0.73
N VAL A 633 22.45 0.05 -0.49
CA VAL A 633 22.09 1.16 -1.39
C VAL A 633 22.53 2.49 -0.79
N LEU A 634 23.25 3.27 -1.57
CA LEU A 634 23.58 4.66 -1.29
C LEU A 634 22.50 5.56 -1.89
N TYR A 635 21.81 6.29 -1.02
CA TYR A 635 20.79 7.27 -1.39
C TYR A 635 21.39 8.66 -1.44
N SER A 636 21.25 9.33 -2.56
CA SER A 636 21.85 10.64 -2.79
C SER A 636 20.86 11.63 -3.40
N ALA A 637 20.88 12.85 -2.90
CA ALA A 637 20.06 13.94 -3.40
C ALA A 637 20.90 15.01 -4.07
N PHE A 638 20.48 15.45 -5.25
CA PHE A 638 21.17 16.44 -6.07
C PHE A 638 20.29 17.66 -6.31
N ILE A 639 20.85 18.85 -6.16
CA ILE A 639 20.15 20.09 -6.48
C ILE A 639 20.01 20.25 -7.99
N GLY A 640 18.88 20.78 -8.43
CA GLY A 640 18.68 21.18 -9.82
C GLY A 640 19.30 22.52 -10.17
N SER A 641 19.30 22.86 -11.45
CA SER A 641 19.65 24.16 -11.98
C SER A 641 18.39 25.00 -12.28
N SER A 642 18.55 26.21 -12.76
CA SER A 642 17.44 27.05 -13.23
C SER A 642 16.64 26.46 -14.39
N SER A 643 17.19 25.45 -15.06
CA SER A 643 16.58 24.78 -16.22
C SER A 643 16.24 23.30 -16.00
N LYS A 644 16.72 22.70 -14.91
CA LYS A 644 16.47 21.26 -14.59
C LYS A 644 16.19 21.07 -13.11
N ASN A 645 15.20 20.24 -12.81
CA ASN A 645 14.86 19.85 -11.45
C ASN A 645 15.99 19.06 -10.79
N GLY A 646 16.07 19.13 -9.46
CA GLY A 646 16.91 18.24 -8.67
C GLY A 646 16.46 16.79 -8.83
N ILE A 647 17.31 15.87 -8.45
CA ILE A 647 17.07 14.43 -8.56
C ILE A 647 17.41 13.71 -7.27
N PHE A 648 16.61 12.72 -6.93
CA PHE A 648 16.87 11.80 -5.84
C PHE A 648 17.08 10.39 -6.39
N VAL A 649 18.19 9.76 -6.04
CA VAL A 649 18.59 8.46 -6.60
C VAL A 649 19.08 7.51 -5.51
N GLY A 650 18.94 6.20 -5.78
CA GLY A 650 19.56 5.12 -5.02
C GLY A 650 20.44 4.27 -5.93
N LYS A 651 21.74 4.14 -5.57
CA LYS A 651 22.69 3.28 -6.26
C LYS A 651 23.10 2.13 -5.34
N TYR A 652 23.01 0.90 -5.85
CA TYR A 652 23.52 -0.25 -5.12
C TYR A 652 25.06 -0.25 -5.17
N VAL A 653 25.68 -0.23 -3.99
CA VAL A 653 27.12 -0.22 -3.79
C VAL A 653 27.62 -1.42 -2.96
N GLY A 654 26.66 -2.26 -2.52
CA GLY A 654 26.93 -3.44 -1.68
C GLY A 654 27.29 -3.08 -0.24
N GLY A 655 27.57 -4.11 0.57
CA GLY A 655 27.91 -4.00 1.97
C GLY A 655 26.70 -3.91 2.90
N GLU A 656 26.97 -3.80 4.18
CA GLU A 656 25.96 -3.66 5.24
C GLU A 656 26.17 -2.33 5.98
N ARG A 657 25.13 -1.82 6.59
CA ARG A 657 25.23 -0.62 7.41
C ARG A 657 26.08 -0.91 8.65
N ALA A 658 26.97 0.04 8.99
CA ALA A 658 27.72 -0.05 10.23
C ALA A 658 26.81 0.19 11.46
N SER A 659 27.13 -0.47 12.56
CA SER A 659 26.50 -0.22 13.87
C SER A 659 27.03 1.02 14.57
N SER A 660 28.13 1.61 14.07
CA SER A 660 28.73 2.85 14.54
C SER A 660 27.89 4.06 14.12
N TRP A 661 28.32 5.28 14.50
CA TRP A 661 27.71 6.54 14.03
C TRP A 661 28.03 6.78 12.56
N SER A 662 27.42 5.99 11.70
CA SER A 662 27.81 5.78 10.31
C SER A 662 27.13 6.70 9.31
N THR A 663 26.09 7.43 9.75
CA THR A 663 25.32 8.37 8.93
C THR A 663 24.87 9.56 9.77
N HIS A 664 24.25 10.57 9.14
CA HIS A 664 23.63 11.67 9.88
C HIS A 664 22.64 11.15 10.93
N GLY A 665 22.75 11.72 12.15
CA GLY A 665 21.87 11.37 13.26
C GLY A 665 22.10 9.96 13.86
N GLY A 666 23.08 9.21 13.37
CA GLY A 666 23.54 7.94 13.94
C GLY A 666 22.67 6.71 13.68
N ASP A 667 21.41 6.87 13.33
CA ASP A 667 20.49 5.78 12.97
C ASP A 667 19.75 6.04 11.66
N ILE A 668 18.96 5.07 11.17
CA ILE A 668 18.22 5.20 9.92
C ILE A 668 17.16 6.31 9.97
N CYS A 669 16.68 6.63 11.16
CA CYS A 669 15.67 7.66 11.40
C CYS A 669 16.28 9.06 11.56
N GLY A 670 17.63 9.19 11.60
CA GLY A 670 18.30 10.45 11.87
C GLY A 670 17.92 11.03 13.24
N SER A 671 17.72 10.16 14.24
CA SER A 671 17.15 10.58 15.54
C SER A 671 18.08 11.44 16.39
N CYS A 672 19.38 11.49 16.09
CA CYS A 672 20.42 12.14 16.88
C CYS A 672 20.40 11.68 18.36
N CYS A 673 20.09 10.41 18.60
CA CYS A 673 19.98 9.81 19.93
C CYS A 673 21.00 8.71 20.13
N VAL A 674 21.73 8.74 21.25
CA VAL A 674 22.62 7.66 21.67
C VAL A 674 21.79 6.59 22.36
N LYS A 675 21.70 5.43 21.76
CA LYS A 675 20.95 4.26 22.27
C LYS A 675 21.81 3.41 23.20
#